data_602e4153138ceef0a6294683b7a170fd
#
_entry.id   602e4153138ceef0a6294683b7a170fd
#
_cell.length_a   1.000
_cell.length_b   1.000
_cell.length_c   1.000
_cell.angle_alpha   90.00
_cell.angle_beta   90.00
_cell.angle_gamma   90.00
#
_symmetry.space_group_name_H-M   'P 1'
#
loop_
_entity.id
_entity.type
_entity.pdbx_description
1 polymer ?
#
loop_
_entity_poly.entity_id
_entity_poly.type
_entity_poly.pdbx_seq_one_letter_code
_entity_poly.pdbx_strand_id
1 'polypeptide(L)'
;MKLAFSTIGCPAYVWTDIYPMACDLGFDGIEIRGVAGNEFAPTAQPFLPRQRKRTKTQLRQLGLEIPCFSISCELYNEAGRSGALSEVSDYLELASDMEAPFVRVLLSRDIRPTGIEDDRPVVEALREMGDLASVYDVCVLIETESDYADTARLARVLDAVGSPYVGALWDLQHPYRLFGEAPETTIANLGRHLRYCQVKDSVAVGDAIEYRMMGEGDMPLTQMFDALRDAGYDGYLSFEWPRRWARNVAKGEPGIVFPQFINYMRSYLQGGAAEPVRGVVQPRRETVAAIDEPTGALQRSLTNDGTYPWPKEHLIDETFPQVLDRICELYPEQYAFRYTEPDSHYNPEPDEGGEYYVRTYPQFRDDVDEFARALIALGVRPGDKVAIWASNVPQWYLTFWATVKIGAVLVTVNTGYKIHELEYLLKQSDTHTLVMIDSYKGTSYLDIVDELIPQLAGSRPGEWVSEKLPFLRNIVTIDGPHDGCYSWGEALAMGAPALQPEVERRAAAIDHHDVCNMQYTSGTTGFPKGVMLTHFNIANDGYFTGENMGFTPDDRLCVCVPLFHCFGVVLATMNCLTHGCTEVMVEKFDPLVVLASIHKERCTAVYGVPTMFIAELNHPMFSMFDLTCLRTGIMAGSLCPVELMKQVSEKMYMTITSVYGLTESSPGMTQTCLNDTFEQRCTTVGRDYPFVDVKVLDPETGEECPVGVQGEMCCKGFNVMKGYYKNPEATAEVIDKNGYLHSGDLGVKDENGFYKITGRIKDMIIRGGENIYPREIEEFLYHMPGIRDVQVAAVPSKKYGEAVGAFIILEEGAKMTPEDVQLFCRGKIARYKIPKYVFFIDQFPLTGSGKIQKFKLKEMSLKLCEEQGIEVI
;
A
#
# COMPACT_ATOMS: atom_id res chain seq x y z
N MET A 1 -17.59 24.51 -17.97
CA MET A 1 -17.78 24.15 -16.54
C MET A 1 -16.57 23.36 -16.05
N LYS A 2 -16.03 23.70 -14.88
CA LYS A 2 -14.97 22.99 -14.18
C LYS A 2 -15.61 21.99 -13.20
N LEU A 3 -14.97 20.86 -12.94
CA LEU A 3 -15.47 19.82 -12.07
C LEU A 3 -14.73 19.84 -10.73
N ALA A 4 -15.50 19.84 -9.63
CA ALA A 4 -14.97 19.72 -8.28
C ALA A 4 -15.73 18.65 -7.49
N PHE A 5 -15.21 18.28 -6.31
CA PHE A 5 -15.96 17.52 -5.32
C PHE A 5 -15.82 18.17 -3.94
N SER A 6 -16.83 17.95 -3.10
CA SER A 6 -16.82 18.41 -1.71
C SER A 6 -16.23 17.34 -0.80
N THR A 7 -15.32 17.75 0.11
CA THR A 7 -14.72 16.85 1.11
C THR A 7 -15.73 16.32 2.14
N ILE A 8 -16.99 16.75 2.11
CA ILE A 8 -18.09 16.12 2.87
C ILE A 8 -18.28 14.65 2.50
N GLY A 9 -17.91 14.27 1.26
CA GLY A 9 -17.97 12.89 0.77
C GLY A 9 -16.86 11.99 1.32
N CYS A 10 -15.80 12.58 1.88
CA CYS A 10 -14.63 11.87 2.43
C CYS A 10 -14.16 12.51 3.75
N PRO A 11 -15.02 12.64 4.78
CA PRO A 11 -14.77 13.49 5.96
C PRO A 11 -13.56 13.05 6.80
N ALA A 12 -13.20 11.78 6.73
CA ALA A 12 -12.07 11.22 7.46
C ALA A 12 -10.74 11.24 6.69
N TYR A 13 -10.77 11.62 5.40
CA TYR A 13 -9.56 11.64 4.59
C TYR A 13 -8.62 12.79 5.03
N VAL A 14 -7.33 12.47 5.13
CA VAL A 14 -6.29 13.48 5.30
C VAL A 14 -5.99 14.17 3.98
N TRP A 15 -5.28 15.28 4.05
CA TRP A 15 -4.95 16.07 2.87
C TRP A 15 -4.20 15.27 1.81
N THR A 16 -3.29 14.38 2.24
CA THR A 16 -2.55 13.47 1.36
C THR A 16 -3.40 12.38 0.69
N ASP A 17 -4.66 12.23 1.09
CA ASP A 17 -5.66 11.40 0.39
C ASP A 17 -6.44 12.22 -0.63
N ILE A 18 -6.78 13.45 -0.23
CA ILE A 18 -7.75 14.30 -0.94
C ILE A 18 -7.18 14.80 -2.26
N TYR A 19 -6.02 15.46 -2.23
CA TYR A 19 -5.49 16.09 -3.46
C TYR A 19 -4.98 15.06 -4.50
N PRO A 20 -4.36 13.92 -4.12
CA PRO A 20 -4.00 12.90 -5.11
C PRO A 20 -5.23 12.29 -5.78
N MET A 21 -6.29 12.02 -5.01
CA MET A 21 -7.56 11.54 -5.56
C MET A 21 -8.16 12.55 -6.54
N ALA A 22 -8.14 13.84 -6.21
CA ALA A 22 -8.60 14.89 -7.12
C ALA A 22 -7.81 14.89 -8.44
N CYS A 23 -6.49 14.82 -8.34
CA CYS A 23 -5.57 14.81 -9.48
C CYS A 23 -5.76 13.57 -10.35
N ASP A 24 -5.79 12.37 -9.72
CA ASP A 24 -5.90 11.10 -10.42
C ASP A 24 -7.23 10.94 -11.16
N LEU A 25 -8.31 11.44 -10.59
CA LEU A 25 -9.63 11.40 -11.21
C LEU A 25 -9.84 12.52 -12.22
N GLY A 26 -8.94 13.52 -12.25
CA GLY A 26 -9.00 14.65 -13.16
C GLY A 26 -10.08 15.67 -12.81
N PHE A 27 -10.25 15.94 -11.51
CA PHE A 27 -10.99 17.11 -11.04
C PHE A 27 -10.17 18.39 -11.30
N ASP A 28 -10.87 19.50 -11.47
CA ASP A 28 -10.26 20.83 -11.56
C ASP A 28 -10.14 21.49 -10.18
N GLY A 29 -10.90 21.03 -9.19
CA GLY A 29 -10.91 21.64 -7.86
C GLY A 29 -11.45 20.78 -6.75
N ILE A 30 -11.20 21.23 -5.50
CA ILE A 30 -11.61 20.58 -4.27
C ILE A 30 -12.37 21.60 -3.41
N GLU A 31 -13.64 21.37 -3.15
CA GLU A 31 -14.43 22.14 -2.20
C GLU A 31 -14.16 21.62 -0.79
N ILE A 32 -13.74 22.51 0.10
CA ILE A 32 -13.33 22.14 1.46
C ILE A 32 -14.47 22.32 2.44
N ARG A 33 -14.95 21.20 3.00
CA ARG A 33 -15.91 21.17 4.11
C ARG A 33 -15.27 20.80 5.44
N GLY A 34 -14.15 20.10 5.39
CA GLY A 34 -13.33 19.65 6.49
C GLY A 34 -12.23 18.74 5.99
N VAL A 35 -11.24 18.47 6.83
CA VAL A 35 -10.10 17.60 6.53
C VAL A 35 -9.76 16.77 7.76
N ALA A 36 -9.56 15.47 7.62
CA ALA A 36 -9.17 14.58 8.70
C ALA A 36 -10.11 14.61 9.92
N GLY A 37 -11.43 14.71 9.69
CA GLY A 37 -12.42 14.85 10.76
C GLY A 37 -12.52 16.25 11.39
N ASN A 38 -11.61 17.15 11.05
CA ASN A 38 -11.66 18.53 11.51
C ASN A 38 -12.56 19.37 10.60
N GLU A 39 -13.74 19.76 11.12
CA GLU A 39 -14.72 20.57 10.38
C GLU A 39 -14.37 22.06 10.32
N PHE A 40 -13.46 22.53 11.17
CA PHE A 40 -13.01 23.91 11.16
C PHE A 40 -11.72 24.04 10.34
N ALA A 41 -11.86 24.24 9.04
CA ALA A 41 -10.74 24.24 8.08
C ALA A 41 -9.57 25.18 8.46
N PRO A 42 -9.78 26.40 9.08
CA PRO A 42 -8.66 27.25 9.48
C PRO A 42 -7.67 26.60 10.45
N THR A 43 -8.09 25.57 11.21
CA THR A 43 -7.21 24.81 12.13
C THR A 43 -6.80 23.44 11.59
N ALA A 44 -7.27 23.06 10.41
CA ALA A 44 -6.84 21.83 9.78
C ALA A 44 -5.40 21.97 9.25
N GLN A 45 -4.64 20.88 9.31
CA GLN A 45 -3.20 20.85 9.00
C GLN A 45 -2.80 21.52 7.68
N PRO A 46 -3.43 21.24 6.52
CA PRO A 46 -2.97 21.88 5.28
C PRO A 46 -3.20 23.39 5.25
N PHE A 47 -4.05 23.91 6.16
CA PHE A 47 -4.49 25.31 6.19
C PHE A 47 -3.97 26.11 7.38
N LEU A 48 -3.14 25.51 8.24
CA LEU A 48 -2.44 26.28 9.28
C LEU A 48 -1.59 27.39 8.64
N PRO A 49 -1.46 28.58 9.25
CA PRO A 49 -0.75 29.72 8.66
C PRO A 49 0.63 29.37 8.10
N ARG A 50 1.38 28.52 8.81
CA ARG A 50 2.72 28.03 8.38
C ARG A 50 2.69 27.07 7.18
N GLN A 51 1.53 26.44 6.90
CA GLN A 51 1.38 25.44 5.83
C GLN A 51 0.71 26.02 4.57
N ARG A 52 -0.08 27.08 4.66
CA ARG A 52 -0.87 27.66 3.55
C ARG A 52 -0.03 27.87 2.29
N LYS A 53 1.19 28.42 2.43
CA LYS A 53 2.09 28.64 1.28
C LYS A 53 2.48 27.35 0.58
N ARG A 54 2.82 26.32 1.36
CA ARG A 54 3.18 24.98 0.82
C ARG A 54 2.00 24.33 0.10
N THR A 55 0.85 24.30 0.75
CA THR A 55 -0.40 23.73 0.21
C THR A 55 -0.79 24.43 -1.10
N LYS A 56 -0.74 25.76 -1.14
CA LYS A 56 -1.04 26.56 -2.33
C LYS A 56 -0.05 26.25 -3.49
N THR A 57 1.23 26.15 -3.18
CA THR A 57 2.25 25.79 -4.19
C THR A 57 2.01 24.40 -4.74
N GLN A 58 1.70 23.43 -3.90
CA GLN A 58 1.38 22.06 -4.27
C GLN A 58 0.17 21.99 -5.21
N LEU A 59 -0.94 22.64 -4.84
CA LEU A 59 -2.15 22.67 -5.68
C LEU A 59 -1.88 23.30 -7.06
N ARG A 60 -1.14 24.40 -7.12
CA ARG A 60 -0.77 25.03 -8.39
C ARG A 60 0.07 24.11 -9.28
N GLN A 61 1.01 23.37 -8.69
CA GLN A 61 1.84 22.39 -9.42
C GLN A 61 1.02 21.25 -10.01
N LEU A 62 -0.07 20.88 -9.31
CA LEU A 62 -0.98 19.82 -9.73
C LEU A 62 -2.12 20.31 -10.65
N GLY A 63 -2.22 21.62 -10.89
CA GLY A 63 -3.32 22.20 -11.65
C GLY A 63 -4.68 22.16 -10.94
N LEU A 64 -4.68 22.03 -9.59
CA LEU A 64 -5.87 22.00 -8.75
C LEU A 64 -6.15 23.35 -8.11
N GLU A 65 -7.41 23.70 -7.94
CA GLU A 65 -7.88 24.88 -7.24
C GLU A 65 -8.72 24.52 -6.00
N ILE A 66 -8.84 25.42 -5.03
CA ILE A 66 -9.88 25.36 -4.01
C ILE A 66 -10.93 26.39 -4.41
N PRO A 67 -12.05 25.98 -5.03
CA PRO A 67 -13.07 26.95 -5.45
C PRO A 67 -13.90 27.49 -4.29
N CYS A 68 -14.08 26.72 -3.22
CA CYS A 68 -14.97 27.10 -2.14
C CYS A 68 -14.57 26.45 -0.82
N PHE A 69 -14.62 27.22 0.26
CA PHE A 69 -14.66 26.74 1.63
C PHE A 69 -16.09 26.77 2.15
N SER A 70 -16.55 25.70 2.79
CA SER A 70 -17.92 25.58 3.31
C SER A 70 -17.93 25.61 4.83
N ILE A 71 -18.73 26.49 5.40
CA ILE A 71 -18.85 26.71 6.85
C ILE A 71 -20.13 26.07 7.41
N SER A 72 -20.12 25.73 8.70
CA SER A 72 -21.28 25.17 9.42
C SER A 72 -22.10 26.21 10.19
N CYS A 73 -21.84 27.52 10.05
CA CYS A 73 -22.55 28.53 10.83
C CYS A 73 -24.01 28.67 10.41
N GLU A 74 -24.90 28.90 11.42
CA GLU A 74 -26.31 29.10 11.20
C GLU A 74 -26.66 30.60 11.36
N LEU A 75 -27.24 31.22 10.33
CA LEU A 75 -27.55 32.63 10.32
C LEU A 75 -28.89 32.98 11.01
N TYR A 76 -29.79 32.02 11.16
CA TYR A 76 -31.09 32.29 11.83
C TYR A 76 -31.01 32.45 13.34
N ASN A 77 -29.92 32.07 13.99
CA ASN A 77 -29.82 32.15 15.45
C ASN A 77 -29.23 33.48 15.90
N GLU A 78 -30.07 34.39 16.39
CA GLU A 78 -29.63 35.70 16.89
C GLU A 78 -28.57 35.60 17.99
N ALA A 79 -28.70 34.64 18.89
CA ALA A 79 -27.71 34.40 19.95
C ALA A 79 -26.35 33.89 19.43
N GLY A 80 -26.32 33.24 18.26
CA GLY A 80 -25.12 32.73 17.60
C GLY A 80 -24.50 33.72 16.60
N ARG A 81 -25.16 34.81 16.22
CA ARG A 81 -24.74 35.72 15.14
C ARG A 81 -23.32 36.28 15.32
N SER A 82 -22.95 36.68 16.53
CA SER A 82 -21.61 37.21 16.84
C SER A 82 -20.53 36.12 16.65
N GLY A 83 -20.84 34.89 17.06
CA GLY A 83 -19.95 33.70 16.81
C GLY A 83 -19.85 33.38 15.32
N ALA A 84 -20.96 33.41 14.58
CA ALA A 84 -21.00 33.18 13.15
C ALA A 84 -20.16 34.20 12.36
N LEU A 85 -20.20 35.48 12.71
CA LEU A 85 -19.38 36.51 12.07
C LEU A 85 -17.89 36.33 12.33
N SER A 86 -17.50 35.87 13.53
CA SER A 86 -16.10 35.53 13.84
C SER A 86 -15.64 34.35 13.02
N GLU A 87 -16.44 33.30 12.94
CA GLU A 87 -16.13 32.10 12.13
C GLU A 87 -16.01 32.46 10.65
N VAL A 88 -16.93 33.26 10.10
CA VAL A 88 -16.86 33.73 8.71
C VAL A 88 -15.58 34.54 8.48
N SER A 89 -15.15 35.38 9.42
CA SER A 89 -13.90 36.12 9.30
C SER A 89 -12.66 35.23 9.17
N ASP A 90 -12.59 34.17 9.99
CA ASP A 90 -11.47 33.23 9.95
C ASP A 90 -11.41 32.48 8.58
N TYR A 91 -12.58 32.15 8.04
CA TYR A 91 -12.66 31.50 6.72
C TYR A 91 -12.40 32.45 5.55
N LEU A 92 -12.79 33.72 5.66
CA LEU A 92 -12.46 34.73 4.63
C LEU A 92 -10.97 35.01 4.57
N GLU A 93 -10.29 35.08 5.73
CA GLU A 93 -8.82 35.18 5.79
C GLU A 93 -8.18 33.96 5.12
N LEU A 94 -8.63 32.75 5.50
CA LEU A 94 -8.12 31.51 4.90
C LEU A 94 -8.36 31.45 3.38
N ALA A 95 -9.58 31.80 2.93
CA ALA A 95 -9.92 31.77 1.51
C ALA A 95 -9.07 32.76 0.70
N SER A 96 -8.88 33.99 1.22
CA SER A 96 -8.00 34.98 0.59
C SER A 96 -6.56 34.47 0.49
N ASP A 97 -6.00 33.92 1.55
CA ASP A 97 -4.65 33.36 1.59
C ASP A 97 -4.49 32.19 0.61
N MET A 98 -5.53 31.37 0.47
CA MET A 98 -5.54 30.20 -0.41
C MET A 98 -5.96 30.50 -1.85
N GLU A 99 -6.33 31.77 -2.13
CA GLU A 99 -6.85 32.22 -3.45
C GLU A 99 -8.18 31.55 -3.83
N ALA A 100 -8.95 31.13 -2.83
CA ALA A 100 -10.28 30.59 -3.02
C ALA A 100 -11.29 31.74 -3.20
N PRO A 101 -12.06 31.78 -4.29
CA PRO A 101 -12.95 32.91 -4.57
C PRO A 101 -14.20 32.91 -3.70
N PHE A 102 -14.54 31.77 -3.08
CA PHE A 102 -15.83 31.60 -2.42
C PHE A 102 -15.74 31.03 -1.01
N VAL A 103 -16.62 31.51 -0.15
CA VAL A 103 -16.94 30.95 1.18
C VAL A 103 -18.45 30.71 1.24
N ARG A 104 -18.89 29.45 1.36
CA ARG A 104 -20.31 29.11 1.48
C ARG A 104 -20.73 29.12 2.94
N VAL A 105 -21.85 29.74 3.23
CA VAL A 105 -22.51 29.76 4.54
C VAL A 105 -23.86 29.05 4.49
N LEU A 106 -24.24 28.39 5.58
CA LEU A 106 -25.54 27.76 5.77
C LEU A 106 -26.51 28.74 6.44
N LEU A 107 -27.78 28.67 6.06
CA LEU A 107 -28.83 29.38 6.73
C LEU A 107 -29.46 28.58 7.87
N SER A 108 -29.59 27.29 7.66
CA SER A 108 -30.15 26.33 8.61
C SER A 108 -29.47 24.96 8.44
N ARG A 109 -29.47 24.15 9.52
CA ARG A 109 -29.06 22.73 9.42
C ARG A 109 -30.15 21.82 8.84
N ASP A 110 -31.40 22.29 8.83
CA ASP A 110 -32.51 21.58 8.22
C ASP A 110 -32.65 21.99 6.76
N ILE A 111 -32.51 21.05 5.85
CA ILE A 111 -32.69 21.26 4.41
C ILE A 111 -34.13 21.58 4.04
N ARG A 112 -35.11 21.27 4.91
CA ARG A 112 -36.53 21.51 4.67
C ARG A 112 -36.91 22.94 5.01
N PRO A 113 -37.89 23.51 4.30
CA PRO A 113 -38.42 24.83 4.64
C PRO A 113 -38.89 24.91 6.09
N THR A 114 -38.45 25.92 6.81
CA THR A 114 -38.77 26.14 8.21
C THR A 114 -40.02 27.03 8.38
N GLY A 115 -40.49 27.66 7.28
CA GLY A 115 -41.64 28.59 7.26
C GLY A 115 -41.33 29.96 7.81
N ILE A 116 -40.08 30.37 7.83
CA ILE A 116 -39.67 31.72 8.21
C ILE A 116 -40.20 32.72 7.15
N GLU A 117 -40.95 33.75 7.60
CA GLU A 117 -41.55 34.74 6.69
C GLU A 117 -40.74 36.05 6.62
N ASP A 118 -39.98 36.40 7.64
CA ASP A 118 -39.20 37.64 7.73
C ASP A 118 -37.75 37.47 7.28
N ASP A 119 -37.42 38.02 6.11
CA ASP A 119 -36.07 37.98 5.51
C ASP A 119 -35.12 39.09 6.04
N ARG A 120 -35.63 40.08 6.81
CA ARG A 120 -34.81 41.22 7.24
C ARG A 120 -33.59 40.86 8.07
N PRO A 121 -33.65 39.91 9.05
CA PRO A 121 -32.47 39.52 9.82
C PRO A 121 -31.38 38.88 8.92
N VAL A 122 -31.78 38.12 7.91
CA VAL A 122 -30.87 37.47 6.94
C VAL A 122 -30.22 38.51 6.03
N VAL A 123 -31.01 39.50 5.54
CA VAL A 123 -30.49 40.59 4.70
C VAL A 123 -29.46 41.42 5.50
N GLU A 124 -29.71 41.71 6.77
CA GLU A 124 -28.78 42.45 7.65
C GLU A 124 -27.49 41.65 7.86
N ALA A 125 -27.58 40.35 8.21
CA ALA A 125 -26.41 39.48 8.40
C ALA A 125 -25.57 39.41 7.15
N LEU A 126 -26.19 39.21 5.98
CA LEU A 126 -25.49 39.11 4.70
C LEU A 126 -24.83 40.43 4.28
N ARG A 127 -25.39 41.59 4.64
CA ARG A 127 -24.71 42.86 4.42
C ARG A 127 -23.43 42.95 5.25
N GLU A 128 -23.51 42.65 6.55
CA GLU A 128 -22.35 42.64 7.44
C GLU A 128 -21.27 41.68 6.91
N MET A 129 -21.67 40.48 6.47
CA MET A 129 -20.75 39.51 5.86
C MET A 129 -20.18 40.00 4.53
N GLY A 130 -20.98 40.63 3.68
CA GLY A 130 -20.54 41.22 2.42
C GLY A 130 -19.55 42.37 2.62
N ASP A 131 -19.75 43.22 3.63
CA ASP A 131 -18.81 44.27 4.01
C ASP A 131 -17.46 43.66 4.46
N LEU A 132 -17.51 42.61 5.31
CA LEU A 132 -16.33 41.88 5.75
C LEU A 132 -15.63 41.18 4.58
N ALA A 133 -16.37 40.48 3.71
CA ALA A 133 -15.89 39.78 2.54
C ALA A 133 -15.17 40.70 1.55
N SER A 134 -15.61 41.95 1.44
CA SER A 134 -14.97 42.98 0.59
C SER A 134 -13.54 43.30 1.02
N VAL A 135 -13.19 43.13 2.29
CA VAL A 135 -11.83 43.36 2.82
C VAL A 135 -10.85 42.29 2.32
N TYR A 136 -11.36 41.07 2.15
CA TYR A 136 -10.57 39.89 1.76
C TYR A 136 -10.65 39.60 0.25
N ASP A 137 -11.46 40.34 -0.51
CA ASP A 137 -11.74 40.07 -1.94
C ASP A 137 -12.29 38.65 -2.19
N VAL A 138 -13.15 38.16 -1.30
CA VAL A 138 -13.77 36.83 -1.31
C VAL A 138 -15.28 36.98 -1.32
N CYS A 139 -16.02 36.18 -2.07
CA CYS A 139 -17.47 36.25 -2.13
C CYS A 139 -18.12 35.23 -1.19
N VAL A 140 -19.03 35.70 -0.32
CA VAL A 140 -19.87 34.83 0.53
C VAL A 140 -21.04 34.30 -0.30
N LEU A 141 -21.24 32.97 -0.27
CA LEU A 141 -22.30 32.30 -0.99
C LEU A 141 -23.38 31.78 -0.06
N ILE A 142 -24.63 31.98 -0.46
CA ILE A 142 -25.81 31.37 0.14
C ILE A 142 -26.26 30.22 -0.72
N GLU A 143 -26.42 29.06 -0.12
CA GLU A 143 -26.95 27.88 -0.79
C GLU A 143 -28.47 27.96 -0.95
N THR A 144 -28.94 27.39 -2.07
CA THR A 144 -30.38 27.20 -2.31
C THR A 144 -30.91 26.05 -1.44
N GLU A 145 -31.05 26.30 -0.14
CA GLU A 145 -31.55 25.32 0.82
C GLU A 145 -32.68 25.87 1.68
N SER A 146 -33.40 25.00 2.37
CA SER A 146 -34.49 25.36 3.28
C SER A 146 -35.51 26.32 2.61
N ASP A 147 -35.87 27.43 3.25
CA ASP A 147 -36.78 28.44 2.73
C ASP A 147 -36.25 29.17 1.49
N TYR A 148 -34.92 29.17 1.28
CA TYR A 148 -34.29 29.79 0.12
C TYR A 148 -34.01 28.83 -1.06
N ALA A 149 -34.52 27.62 -0.97
CA ALA A 149 -34.70 26.76 -2.14
C ALA A 149 -35.82 27.28 -3.07
N ASP A 150 -36.71 28.19 -2.56
CA ASP A 150 -37.47 29.12 -3.42
C ASP A 150 -36.53 30.20 -3.95
N THR A 151 -36.07 29.96 -5.19
CA THR A 151 -35.03 30.82 -5.79
C THR A 151 -35.52 32.25 -6.10
N ALA A 152 -36.82 32.43 -6.33
CA ALA A 152 -37.37 33.77 -6.47
C ALA A 152 -37.29 34.54 -5.17
N ARG A 153 -37.46 33.89 -4.02
CA ARG A 153 -37.27 34.49 -2.70
C ARG A 153 -35.80 34.81 -2.47
N LEU A 154 -34.88 33.89 -2.73
CA LEU A 154 -33.45 34.09 -2.59
C LEU A 154 -32.98 35.28 -3.44
N ALA A 155 -33.45 35.40 -4.69
CA ALA A 155 -33.09 36.50 -5.56
C ALA A 155 -33.51 37.87 -4.97
N ARG A 156 -34.73 37.96 -4.38
CA ARG A 156 -35.16 39.19 -3.68
C ARG A 156 -34.27 39.52 -2.48
N VAL A 157 -33.83 38.53 -1.72
CA VAL A 157 -32.92 38.74 -0.59
C VAL A 157 -31.57 39.26 -1.08
N LEU A 158 -31.00 38.64 -2.13
CA LEU A 158 -29.71 39.05 -2.69
C LEU A 158 -29.80 40.49 -3.29
N ASP A 159 -30.92 40.82 -3.94
CA ASP A 159 -31.17 42.17 -4.43
C ASP A 159 -31.26 43.20 -3.29
N ALA A 160 -31.90 42.81 -2.18
CA ALA A 160 -32.00 43.69 -1.00
C ALA A 160 -30.64 43.85 -0.30
N VAL A 161 -29.79 42.83 -0.30
CA VAL A 161 -28.40 42.89 0.19
C VAL A 161 -27.57 43.86 -0.66
N GLY A 162 -27.62 43.74 -1.95
CA GLY A 162 -27.01 44.64 -2.94
C GLY A 162 -25.48 44.68 -2.91
N SER A 163 -24.80 43.65 -2.36
CA SER A 163 -23.35 43.55 -2.29
C SER A 163 -22.82 42.71 -3.44
N PRO A 164 -21.74 43.10 -4.16
CA PRO A 164 -21.06 42.24 -5.15
C PRO A 164 -20.31 41.07 -4.52
N TYR A 165 -20.07 41.12 -3.20
CA TYR A 165 -19.39 40.11 -2.40
C TYR A 165 -20.35 39.13 -1.74
N VAL A 166 -21.62 39.09 -2.16
CA VAL A 166 -22.62 38.11 -1.72
C VAL A 166 -23.33 37.56 -2.96
N GLY A 167 -23.37 36.23 -3.08
CA GLY A 167 -23.94 35.56 -4.24
C GLY A 167 -24.69 34.28 -3.88
N ALA A 168 -25.20 33.59 -4.90
CA ALA A 168 -25.92 32.36 -4.75
C ALA A 168 -25.03 31.14 -5.13
N LEU A 169 -25.16 30.07 -4.34
CA LEU A 169 -24.78 28.73 -4.67
C LEU A 169 -26.04 27.95 -5.00
N TRP A 170 -26.14 27.44 -6.21
CA TRP A 170 -27.22 26.57 -6.60
C TRP A 170 -26.89 25.11 -6.31
N ASP A 171 -27.49 24.54 -5.26
CA ASP A 171 -27.60 23.09 -5.15
C ASP A 171 -28.71 22.63 -6.11
N LEU A 172 -28.35 21.84 -7.12
CA LEU A 172 -29.27 21.48 -8.19
C LEU A 172 -30.49 20.69 -7.70
N GLN A 173 -30.36 20.00 -6.57
CA GLN A 173 -31.40 19.16 -6.02
C GLN A 173 -32.49 19.95 -5.30
N HIS A 174 -32.13 20.96 -4.47
CA HIS A 174 -33.05 21.52 -3.48
C HIS A 174 -34.22 22.28 -4.10
N PRO A 175 -34.06 23.23 -5.05
CA PRO A 175 -35.19 23.89 -5.72
C PRO A 175 -36.15 22.90 -6.40
N TYR A 176 -35.58 21.90 -7.07
CA TYR A 176 -36.35 20.89 -7.75
C TYR A 176 -37.14 20.00 -6.77
N ARG A 177 -36.48 19.47 -5.73
CA ARG A 177 -37.09 18.55 -4.76
C ARG A 177 -38.09 19.20 -3.82
N LEU A 178 -37.76 20.40 -3.35
CA LEU A 178 -38.53 21.07 -2.28
C LEU A 178 -39.68 21.94 -2.83
N PHE A 179 -39.44 22.53 -4.01
CA PHE A 179 -40.43 23.47 -4.60
C PHE A 179 -40.89 23.06 -6.00
N GLY A 180 -40.41 21.95 -6.57
CA GLY A 180 -40.75 21.51 -7.91
C GLY A 180 -40.34 22.51 -9.01
N GLU A 181 -39.29 23.28 -8.73
CA GLU A 181 -38.85 24.35 -9.61
C GLU A 181 -38.06 23.79 -10.81
N ALA A 182 -38.43 24.22 -12.01
CA ALA A 182 -37.71 23.83 -13.23
C ALA A 182 -36.32 24.53 -13.31
N PRO A 183 -35.30 23.87 -13.89
CA PRO A 183 -33.95 24.43 -14.00
C PRO A 183 -33.89 25.82 -14.67
N GLU A 184 -34.71 26.02 -15.72
CA GLU A 184 -34.78 27.30 -16.42
C GLU A 184 -35.35 28.42 -15.55
N THR A 185 -36.25 28.08 -14.63
CA THR A 185 -36.83 29.03 -13.65
C THR A 185 -35.76 29.41 -12.64
N THR A 186 -35.02 28.47 -12.12
CA THR A 186 -33.88 28.74 -11.21
C THR A 186 -32.85 29.67 -11.85
N ILE A 187 -32.47 29.39 -13.10
CA ILE A 187 -31.53 30.25 -13.87
C ILE A 187 -32.16 31.65 -14.06
N ALA A 188 -33.45 31.76 -14.41
CA ALA A 188 -34.08 33.04 -14.62
C ALA A 188 -34.12 33.89 -13.31
N ASN A 189 -34.31 33.23 -12.17
CA ASN A 189 -34.31 33.88 -10.85
C ASN A 189 -32.93 34.30 -10.37
N LEU A 190 -31.95 33.37 -10.42
CA LEU A 190 -30.62 33.53 -9.81
C LEU A 190 -29.56 34.05 -10.77
N GLY A 191 -29.76 34.03 -12.09
CA GLY A 191 -28.72 34.19 -13.12
C GLY A 191 -27.63 35.21 -12.80
N ARG A 192 -27.97 36.45 -12.44
CA ARG A 192 -27.00 37.51 -12.09
C ARG A 192 -26.26 37.28 -10.77
N HIS A 193 -26.83 36.48 -9.85
CA HIS A 193 -26.32 36.17 -8.51
C HIS A 193 -25.61 34.85 -8.45
N LEU A 194 -25.82 33.98 -9.44
CA LEU A 194 -25.24 32.63 -9.46
C LEU A 194 -23.71 32.69 -9.61
N ARG A 195 -23.02 32.03 -8.67
CA ARG A 195 -21.52 31.97 -8.64
C ARG A 195 -20.99 30.55 -8.63
N TYR A 196 -21.72 29.61 -8.06
CA TYR A 196 -21.25 28.25 -7.79
C TYR A 196 -22.40 27.27 -7.86
N CYS A 197 -22.12 26.01 -8.27
CA CYS A 197 -23.12 24.96 -8.33
C CYS A 197 -22.64 23.71 -7.59
N GLN A 198 -23.57 23.05 -6.88
CA GLN A 198 -23.40 21.72 -6.31
C GLN A 198 -24.35 20.74 -6.96
N VAL A 199 -23.89 19.49 -7.14
CA VAL A 199 -24.68 18.43 -7.76
C VAL A 199 -24.63 17.14 -6.95
N LYS A 200 -25.76 16.49 -6.87
CA LYS A 200 -25.99 15.16 -6.33
C LYS A 200 -27.23 14.57 -6.99
N ASP A 201 -27.32 13.24 -7.04
CA ASP A 201 -28.50 12.57 -7.57
C ASP A 201 -29.31 11.92 -6.45
N SER A 202 -30.63 11.80 -6.66
CA SER A 202 -31.54 11.26 -5.64
C SER A 202 -32.83 10.76 -6.25
N VAL A 203 -33.60 10.04 -5.42
CA VAL A 203 -35.01 9.71 -5.66
C VAL A 203 -35.87 10.16 -4.50
N ALA A 204 -37.11 10.53 -4.77
CA ALA A 204 -38.11 10.78 -3.73
C ALA A 204 -38.77 9.46 -3.32
N VAL A 205 -38.72 9.12 -2.02
CA VAL A 205 -39.39 7.95 -1.44
C VAL A 205 -40.29 8.41 -0.30
N GLY A 206 -41.56 8.60 -0.62
CA GLY A 206 -42.53 9.27 0.27
C GLY A 206 -42.07 10.70 0.55
N ASP A 207 -41.91 11.05 1.85
CA ASP A 207 -41.42 12.35 2.27
C ASP A 207 -39.89 12.41 2.40
N ALA A 208 -39.19 11.31 2.12
CA ALA A 208 -37.73 11.25 2.25
C ALA A 208 -37.04 11.42 0.89
N ILE A 209 -35.84 12.00 0.94
CA ILE A 209 -34.92 12.07 -0.21
C ILE A 209 -33.85 11.00 0.01
N GLU A 210 -33.74 10.07 -0.93
CA GLU A 210 -32.70 9.06 -0.92
C GLU A 210 -31.67 9.35 -2.01
N TYR A 211 -30.39 9.49 -1.60
CA TYR A 211 -29.30 9.75 -2.54
C TYR A 211 -28.99 8.50 -3.38
N ARG A 212 -28.59 8.73 -4.62
CA ARG A 212 -28.23 7.70 -5.62
C ARG A 212 -26.91 8.09 -6.29
N MET A 213 -26.28 7.09 -6.88
CA MET A 213 -25.16 7.35 -7.79
C MET A 213 -25.64 8.21 -8.96
N MET A 214 -24.75 9.02 -9.53
CA MET A 214 -25.11 9.89 -10.66
C MET A 214 -25.74 9.11 -11.80
N GLY A 215 -26.94 9.50 -12.22
CA GLY A 215 -27.73 8.86 -13.26
C GLY A 215 -28.56 7.65 -12.80
N GLU A 216 -28.52 7.27 -11.52
CA GLU A 216 -29.38 6.22 -10.95
C GLU A 216 -30.60 6.79 -10.20
N GLY A 217 -30.67 8.10 -10.07
CA GLY A 217 -31.80 8.83 -9.52
C GLY A 217 -32.85 9.19 -10.56
N ASP A 218 -33.77 10.04 -10.15
CA ASP A 218 -34.82 10.59 -11.02
C ASP A 218 -34.73 12.12 -11.17
N MET A 219 -33.55 12.68 -10.83
CA MET A 219 -33.28 14.09 -11.06
C MET A 219 -33.11 14.38 -12.56
N PRO A 220 -33.65 15.49 -13.09
CA PRO A 220 -33.49 15.84 -14.51
C PRO A 220 -32.09 16.45 -14.78
N LEU A 221 -31.01 15.71 -14.43
CA LEU A 221 -29.65 16.21 -14.44
C LEU A 221 -29.21 16.75 -15.79
N THR A 222 -29.54 16.06 -16.88
CA THR A 222 -29.21 16.53 -18.25
C THR A 222 -29.84 17.88 -18.53
N GLN A 223 -31.12 18.10 -18.16
CA GLN A 223 -31.78 19.39 -18.35
C GLN A 223 -31.15 20.48 -17.50
N MET A 224 -30.72 20.15 -16.27
CA MET A 224 -30.03 21.08 -15.37
C MET A 224 -28.67 21.51 -15.94
N PHE A 225 -27.89 20.57 -16.47
CA PHE A 225 -26.61 20.89 -17.10
C PHE A 225 -26.79 21.65 -18.42
N ASP A 226 -27.83 21.33 -19.19
CA ASP A 226 -28.16 22.07 -20.40
C ASP A 226 -28.56 23.51 -20.09
N ALA A 227 -29.37 23.72 -19.03
CA ALA A 227 -29.76 25.05 -18.59
C ALA A 227 -28.55 25.89 -18.14
N LEU A 228 -27.60 25.29 -17.43
CA LEU A 228 -26.34 25.96 -17.03
C LEU A 228 -25.49 26.32 -18.27
N ARG A 229 -25.34 25.39 -19.19
CA ARG A 229 -24.60 25.62 -20.44
C ARG A 229 -25.22 26.73 -21.28
N ASP A 230 -26.55 26.70 -21.46
CA ASP A 230 -27.29 27.66 -22.26
C ASP A 230 -27.29 29.06 -21.62
N ALA A 231 -27.18 29.12 -20.28
CA ALA A 231 -26.96 30.37 -19.53
C ALA A 231 -25.51 30.89 -19.60
N GLY A 232 -24.60 30.16 -20.26
CA GLY A 232 -23.19 30.51 -20.34
C GLY A 232 -22.41 30.34 -19.02
N TYR A 233 -22.87 29.47 -18.13
CA TYR A 233 -22.17 29.20 -16.87
C TYR A 233 -20.85 28.45 -17.15
N ASP A 234 -19.75 29.04 -16.74
CA ASP A 234 -18.38 28.48 -16.89
C ASP A 234 -17.69 28.17 -15.55
N GLY A 235 -18.40 28.36 -14.43
CA GLY A 235 -17.93 28.10 -13.07
C GLY A 235 -17.81 26.61 -12.73
N TYR A 236 -17.68 26.34 -11.45
CA TYR A 236 -17.54 25.00 -10.89
C TYR A 236 -18.90 24.29 -10.73
N LEU A 237 -18.90 22.98 -11.04
CA LEU A 237 -19.91 22.03 -10.65
C LEU A 237 -19.29 21.06 -9.64
N SER A 238 -19.62 21.20 -8.37
CA SER A 238 -19.05 20.42 -7.27
C SER A 238 -19.94 19.24 -6.93
N PHE A 239 -19.38 18.05 -6.94
CA PHE A 239 -20.10 16.85 -6.53
C PHE A 239 -20.15 16.78 -5.00
N GLU A 240 -21.35 16.69 -4.45
CA GLU A 240 -21.60 16.56 -3.03
C GLU A 240 -22.16 15.17 -2.72
N TRP A 241 -21.43 14.39 -1.90
CA TRP A 241 -21.86 13.09 -1.41
C TRP A 241 -22.01 13.15 0.11
N PRO A 242 -23.24 13.37 0.65
CA PRO A 242 -23.43 13.69 2.07
C PRO A 242 -23.38 12.44 2.97
N ARG A 243 -22.28 11.69 2.93
CA ARG A 243 -22.07 10.41 3.63
C ARG A 243 -22.34 10.48 5.13
N ARG A 244 -21.96 11.58 5.78
CA ARG A 244 -22.09 11.74 7.23
C ARG A 244 -23.53 11.97 7.69
N TRP A 245 -24.36 12.57 6.84
CA TRP A 245 -25.69 13.02 7.23
C TRP A 245 -26.79 12.05 6.76
N ALA A 246 -26.54 11.24 5.80
CA ALA A 246 -27.52 10.37 5.16
C ALA A 246 -27.23 8.91 5.46
N ARG A 247 -27.88 8.34 6.50
CA ARG A 247 -27.72 6.91 6.90
C ARG A 247 -28.06 5.91 5.80
N ASN A 248 -28.82 6.30 4.79
CA ASN A 248 -29.20 5.50 3.62
C ASN A 248 -28.12 5.47 2.52
N VAL A 249 -27.05 6.25 2.63
CA VAL A 249 -25.94 6.33 1.68
C VAL A 249 -24.80 5.35 2.04
N ALA A 250 -24.99 4.46 3.00
CA ALA A 250 -23.99 3.63 3.66
C ALA A 250 -23.15 2.72 2.74
N LYS A 251 -23.41 2.65 1.43
CA LYS A 251 -22.70 1.77 0.49
C LYS A 251 -21.82 2.48 -0.54
N GLY A 252 -21.80 3.80 -0.57
CA GLY A 252 -20.99 4.57 -1.53
C GLY A 252 -19.69 5.04 -0.92
N GLU A 253 -18.61 4.29 -1.08
CA GLU A 253 -17.25 4.74 -0.70
C GLU A 253 -16.74 5.83 -1.66
N PRO A 254 -15.93 6.80 -1.20
CA PRO A 254 -15.35 7.84 -2.04
C PRO A 254 -14.65 7.30 -3.28
N GLY A 255 -13.91 6.20 -3.14
CA GLY A 255 -13.25 5.49 -4.24
C GLY A 255 -14.19 4.89 -5.28
N ILE A 256 -15.49 4.89 -5.05
CA ILE A 256 -16.51 4.43 -6.00
C ILE A 256 -17.30 5.61 -6.55
N VAL A 257 -17.77 6.50 -5.67
CA VAL A 257 -18.71 7.56 -6.07
C VAL A 257 -18.04 8.68 -6.85
N PHE A 258 -16.81 9.05 -6.51
CA PHE A 258 -16.12 10.12 -7.23
C PHE A 258 -15.68 9.70 -8.65
N PRO A 259 -15.10 8.51 -8.89
CA PRO A 259 -14.88 8.02 -10.24
C PRO A 259 -16.15 7.92 -11.07
N GLN A 260 -17.25 7.46 -10.46
CA GLN A 260 -18.54 7.34 -11.15
C GLN A 260 -19.07 8.71 -11.58
N PHE A 261 -19.00 9.72 -10.70
CA PHE A 261 -19.35 11.08 -11.03
C PHE A 261 -18.53 11.64 -12.21
N ILE A 262 -17.23 11.51 -12.16
CA ILE A 262 -16.34 11.99 -13.24
C ILE A 262 -16.66 11.31 -14.56
N ASN A 263 -16.89 10.01 -14.56
CA ASN A 263 -17.25 9.26 -15.77
C ASN A 263 -18.60 9.71 -16.33
N TYR A 264 -19.59 9.92 -15.46
CA TYR A 264 -20.88 10.46 -15.83
C TYR A 264 -20.77 11.84 -16.49
N MET A 265 -20.02 12.74 -15.87
CA MET A 265 -19.83 14.09 -16.38
C MET A 265 -19.03 14.12 -17.69
N ARG A 266 -18.00 13.27 -17.81
CA ARG A 266 -17.24 13.15 -19.06
C ARG A 266 -18.11 12.67 -20.22
N SER A 267 -18.99 11.69 -19.98
CA SER A 267 -19.96 11.23 -20.97
C SER A 267 -20.85 12.38 -21.45
N TYR A 268 -21.38 13.17 -20.53
CA TYR A 268 -22.19 14.34 -20.86
C TYR A 268 -21.39 15.41 -21.65
N LEU A 269 -20.22 15.78 -21.18
CA LEU A 269 -19.38 16.82 -21.81
C LEU A 269 -18.87 16.44 -23.21
N GLN A 270 -18.78 15.14 -23.52
CA GLN A 270 -18.39 14.63 -24.83
C GLN A 270 -19.58 14.56 -25.81
N GLY A 271 -20.77 15.02 -25.44
CA GLY A 271 -21.97 15.05 -26.28
C GLY A 271 -22.70 13.71 -26.34
N GLY A 272 -22.38 12.75 -25.45
CA GLY A 272 -23.19 11.56 -25.19
C GLY A 272 -24.39 11.90 -24.32
N ALA A 273 -25.47 11.09 -24.40
CA ALA A 273 -26.47 11.11 -23.34
C ALA A 273 -25.75 10.78 -22.01
N ALA A 274 -26.05 11.52 -20.95
CA ALA A 274 -25.51 11.21 -19.63
C ALA A 274 -26.17 9.92 -19.13
N GLU A 275 -25.53 8.79 -19.42
CA GLU A 275 -25.96 7.47 -18.97
C GLU A 275 -25.11 6.99 -17.81
N PRO A 276 -25.69 6.25 -16.85
CA PRO A 276 -24.91 5.64 -15.78
C PRO A 276 -23.89 4.68 -16.37
N VAL A 277 -22.61 5.02 -16.24
CA VAL A 277 -21.52 4.16 -16.73
C VAL A 277 -21.33 3.05 -15.70
N ARG A 278 -21.74 1.84 -16.06
CA ARG A 278 -21.43 0.63 -15.31
C ARG A 278 -19.99 0.21 -15.63
N GLY A 279 -19.10 0.42 -14.70
CA GLY A 279 -17.68 0.12 -14.82
C GLY A 279 -16.81 1.39 -14.85
N VAL A 280 -15.64 1.31 -14.27
CA VAL A 280 -14.68 2.40 -14.26
C VAL A 280 -14.09 2.52 -15.66
N VAL A 281 -14.44 3.59 -16.40
CA VAL A 281 -13.67 3.99 -17.57
C VAL A 281 -12.39 4.61 -17.03
N GLN A 282 -11.32 3.86 -17.07
CA GLN A 282 -10.02 4.35 -16.62
C GLN A 282 -9.63 5.58 -17.44
N PRO A 283 -9.25 6.70 -16.82
CA PRO A 283 -8.64 7.78 -17.54
C PRO A 283 -7.41 7.21 -18.24
N ARG A 284 -7.27 7.46 -19.55
CA ARG A 284 -6.01 7.18 -20.23
C ARG A 284 -4.96 8.12 -19.62
N ARG A 285 -4.27 7.65 -18.60
CA ARG A 285 -2.88 8.12 -18.47
C ARG A 285 -2.18 7.60 -19.70
N GLU A 286 -1.59 8.52 -20.47
CA GLU A 286 -0.56 8.12 -21.40
C GLU A 286 0.39 7.24 -20.59
N THR A 287 0.61 6.02 -21.04
CA THR A 287 1.65 5.15 -20.50
C THR A 287 2.85 6.06 -20.28
N VAL A 288 3.31 6.18 -19.06
CA VAL A 288 4.50 6.98 -18.79
C VAL A 288 5.56 6.37 -19.69
N ALA A 289 5.85 7.04 -20.80
CA ALA A 289 6.95 6.71 -21.68
C ALA A 289 8.15 6.52 -20.76
N ALA A 290 9.00 5.56 -21.07
CA ALA A 290 10.20 5.31 -20.28
C ALA A 290 10.72 6.66 -19.80
N ILE A 291 10.79 6.85 -18.48
CA ILE A 291 11.16 8.15 -17.94
C ILE A 291 12.62 8.32 -18.30
N ASP A 292 12.88 9.03 -19.40
CA ASP A 292 14.24 9.35 -19.84
C ASP A 292 14.94 10.29 -18.86
N GLU A 293 14.16 10.91 -17.95
CA GLU A 293 14.68 11.76 -16.88
C GLU A 293 14.15 11.28 -15.51
N PRO A 294 14.94 11.43 -14.43
CA PRO A 294 14.52 11.10 -13.08
C PRO A 294 13.21 11.80 -12.73
N THR A 295 12.29 11.10 -12.09
CA THR A 295 11.12 11.73 -11.48
C THR A 295 11.56 12.83 -10.53
N GLY A 296 10.70 13.82 -10.27
CA GLY A 296 11.04 14.89 -9.32
C GLY A 296 11.44 14.36 -7.94
N ALA A 297 10.91 13.21 -7.51
CA ALA A 297 11.28 12.54 -6.27
C ALA A 297 12.69 11.93 -6.35
N LEU A 298 12.97 11.16 -7.40
CA LEU A 298 14.30 10.59 -7.62
C LEU A 298 15.35 11.69 -7.86
N GLN A 299 14.97 12.77 -8.57
CA GLN A 299 15.82 13.94 -8.79
C GLN A 299 16.13 14.66 -7.48
N ARG A 300 15.15 14.82 -6.58
CA ARG A 300 15.36 15.37 -5.23
C ARG A 300 16.31 14.50 -4.41
N SER A 301 16.11 13.18 -4.45
CA SER A 301 17.02 12.23 -3.84
C SER A 301 18.45 12.35 -4.38
N LEU A 302 18.60 12.49 -5.70
CA LEU A 302 19.91 12.65 -6.33
C LEU A 302 20.59 13.98 -5.98
N THR A 303 19.84 15.06 -5.79
CA THR A 303 20.37 16.41 -5.53
C THR A 303 20.53 16.72 -4.04
N ASN A 304 19.95 15.90 -3.15
CA ASN A 304 19.92 16.13 -1.71
C ASN A 304 19.46 17.57 -1.35
N ASP A 305 18.27 17.92 -1.84
CA ASP A 305 17.68 19.25 -1.67
C ASP A 305 17.06 19.50 -0.27
N GLY A 306 17.33 18.61 0.68
CA GLY A 306 16.82 18.68 2.05
C GLY A 306 15.39 18.21 2.23
N THR A 307 14.77 17.61 1.21
CA THR A 307 13.43 17.00 1.32
C THR A 307 13.45 15.63 1.98
N TYR A 308 14.61 14.96 1.98
CA TYR A 308 14.81 13.67 2.61
C TYR A 308 15.50 13.82 3.96
N PRO A 309 15.13 12.99 4.95
CA PRO A 309 15.70 13.07 6.28
C PRO A 309 17.20 12.70 6.35
N TRP A 310 17.71 11.95 5.39
CA TRP A 310 19.11 11.55 5.34
C TRP A 310 19.82 11.98 4.07
N PRO A 311 21.06 12.50 4.17
CA PRO A 311 21.89 12.76 3.00
C PRO A 311 22.24 11.46 2.26
N LYS A 312 22.19 11.49 0.93
CA LYS A 312 22.52 10.31 0.09
C LYS A 312 23.96 9.79 0.26
N GLU A 313 24.83 10.66 0.69
CA GLU A 313 26.26 10.38 0.82
C GLU A 313 26.59 9.58 2.09
N HIS A 314 25.61 9.35 2.97
CA HIS A 314 25.80 8.66 4.23
C HIS A 314 24.82 7.52 4.39
N LEU A 315 25.28 6.46 5.07
CA LEU A 315 24.42 5.39 5.56
C LEU A 315 23.63 5.89 6.77
N ILE A 316 22.41 5.34 6.97
CA ILE A 316 21.64 5.55 8.19
C ILE A 316 22.35 4.84 9.33
N ASP A 317 22.83 5.61 10.32
CA ASP A 317 23.48 5.12 11.55
C ASP A 317 22.57 5.24 12.78
N GLU A 318 21.26 5.23 12.56
CA GLU A 318 20.23 5.30 13.58
C GLU A 318 19.53 3.95 13.76
N THR A 319 19.03 3.73 14.96
CA THR A 319 18.15 2.59 15.26
C THR A 319 16.73 2.84 14.75
N PHE A 320 15.92 1.80 14.59
CA PHE A 320 14.51 1.96 14.16
C PHE A 320 13.70 2.90 15.05
N PRO A 321 13.79 2.84 16.40
CA PRO A 321 13.13 3.81 17.24
C PRO A 321 13.51 5.26 16.91
N GLN A 322 14.79 5.53 16.69
CA GLN A 322 15.27 6.88 16.33
C GLN A 322 14.76 7.32 14.96
N VAL A 323 14.76 6.41 13.96
CA VAL A 323 14.17 6.68 12.63
C VAL A 323 12.68 6.98 12.75
N LEU A 324 11.93 6.19 13.54
CA LEU A 324 10.49 6.41 13.75
C LEU A 324 10.22 7.76 14.42
N ASP A 325 11.00 8.11 15.47
CA ASP A 325 10.84 9.40 16.15
C ASP A 325 11.11 10.57 15.20
N ARG A 326 12.16 10.49 14.37
CA ARG A 326 12.45 11.48 13.33
C ARG A 326 11.29 11.63 12.33
N ILE A 327 10.71 10.53 11.85
CA ILE A 327 9.59 10.55 10.91
C ILE A 327 8.34 11.13 11.56
N CYS A 328 8.10 10.83 12.84
CA CYS A 328 7.01 11.47 13.61
C CYS A 328 7.16 12.99 13.68
N GLU A 329 8.38 13.50 13.80
CA GLU A 329 8.66 14.94 13.83
C GLU A 329 8.49 15.60 12.46
N LEU A 330 8.93 14.91 11.39
CA LEU A 330 8.88 15.44 10.02
C LEU A 330 7.48 15.37 9.43
N TYR A 331 6.74 14.30 9.71
CA TYR A 331 5.45 13.99 9.07
C TYR A 331 4.37 13.60 10.10
N PRO A 332 4.05 14.47 11.07
CA PRO A 332 3.17 14.14 12.21
C PRO A 332 1.72 13.80 11.81
N GLU A 333 1.29 14.25 10.63
CA GLU A 333 -0.08 14.02 10.15
C GLU A 333 -0.14 12.92 9.08
N GLN A 334 1.03 12.38 8.69
CA GLN A 334 1.09 11.33 7.69
C GLN A 334 0.65 10.00 8.30
N TYR A 335 -0.12 9.23 7.57
CA TYR A 335 -0.40 7.86 7.95
C TYR A 335 0.86 7.01 7.84
N ALA A 336 1.17 6.31 8.93
CA ALA A 336 2.18 5.26 8.92
C ALA A 336 1.60 3.96 8.36
N PHE A 337 0.36 3.65 8.77
CA PHE A 337 -0.22 2.35 8.59
C PHE A 337 -1.73 2.40 8.37
N ARG A 338 -2.22 1.63 7.40
CA ARG A 338 -3.64 1.44 7.11
C ARG A 338 -3.93 -0.05 6.92
N TYR A 339 -4.84 -0.56 7.72
CA TYR A 339 -5.38 -1.91 7.59
C TYR A 339 -6.89 -1.80 7.49
N THR A 340 -7.41 -2.05 6.30
CA THR A 340 -8.78 -1.70 5.92
C THR A 340 -9.56 -2.88 5.31
N GLU A 341 -9.21 -4.11 5.65
CA GLU A 341 -9.95 -5.31 5.23
C GLU A 341 -11.29 -5.41 5.98
N PRO A 342 -12.44 -5.36 5.28
CA PRO A 342 -13.73 -5.20 5.93
C PRO A 342 -14.20 -6.41 6.74
N ASP A 343 -13.76 -7.61 6.41
CA ASP A 343 -14.21 -8.84 7.03
C ASP A 343 -13.20 -9.43 8.03
N SER A 344 -12.14 -8.69 8.35
CA SER A 344 -11.11 -9.17 9.26
C SER A 344 -11.53 -8.99 10.72
N HIS A 345 -11.48 -10.07 11.49
CA HIS A 345 -11.74 -10.06 12.94
C HIS A 345 -10.58 -9.47 13.77
N TYR A 346 -9.45 -9.15 13.11
CA TYR A 346 -8.30 -8.49 13.74
C TYR A 346 -8.42 -6.98 13.83
N ASN A 347 -9.44 -6.40 13.22
CA ASN A 347 -9.72 -4.99 13.40
C ASN A 347 -10.18 -4.76 14.84
N PRO A 348 -9.56 -3.84 15.59
CA PRO A 348 -10.18 -3.32 16.81
C PRO A 348 -11.55 -2.76 16.43
N GLU A 349 -12.51 -2.78 17.37
CA GLU A 349 -13.86 -2.30 17.08
C GLU A 349 -13.80 -1.03 16.23
N PRO A 350 -14.53 -0.99 15.10
CA PRO A 350 -14.48 0.16 14.22
C PRO A 350 -14.86 1.39 15.02
N ASP A 351 -14.07 2.43 14.96
CA ASP A 351 -14.45 3.74 15.45
C ASP A 351 -15.86 4.05 14.97
N GLU A 352 -16.62 4.88 15.70
CA GLU A 352 -18.02 5.22 15.35
C GLU A 352 -18.22 5.62 13.87
N GLY A 353 -17.12 5.83 13.10
CA GLY A 353 -17.07 6.10 11.65
C GLY A 353 -16.87 4.90 10.75
N GLY A 354 -16.67 3.66 11.27
CA GLY A 354 -16.47 2.45 10.45
C GLY A 354 -15.09 2.33 9.81
N GLU A 355 -14.10 3.04 10.29
CA GLU A 355 -12.70 2.92 9.86
C GLU A 355 -11.97 1.88 10.69
N TYR A 356 -11.11 1.14 10.00
CA TYR A 356 -10.32 0.04 10.51
C TYR A 356 -9.06 0.55 11.23
N TYR A 357 -8.08 -0.32 11.52
CA TYR A 357 -6.85 0.11 12.18
C TYR A 357 -6.04 1.05 11.27
N VAL A 358 -6.18 2.34 11.49
CA VAL A 358 -5.53 3.42 10.73
C VAL A 358 -4.80 4.32 11.72
N ARG A 359 -3.48 4.52 11.52
CA ARG A 359 -2.64 5.28 12.44
C ARG A 359 -1.74 6.26 11.69
N THR A 360 -1.69 7.50 12.18
CA THR A 360 -0.60 8.42 11.83
C THR A 360 0.71 7.95 12.48
N TYR A 361 1.85 8.47 12.04
CA TYR A 361 3.14 8.09 12.61
C TYR A 361 3.21 8.29 14.14
N PRO A 362 2.78 9.43 14.72
CA PRO A 362 2.71 9.57 16.18
C PRO A 362 1.77 8.58 16.88
N GLN A 363 0.57 8.37 16.34
CA GLN A 363 -0.37 7.38 16.91
C GLN A 363 0.21 5.97 16.87
N PHE A 364 0.84 5.62 15.75
CA PHE A 364 1.50 4.32 15.61
C PHE A 364 2.65 4.17 16.62
N ARG A 365 3.48 5.19 16.82
CA ARG A 365 4.52 5.20 17.85
C ARG A 365 3.95 4.99 19.25
N ASP A 366 2.83 5.62 19.57
CA ASP A 366 2.18 5.48 20.87
C ASP A 366 1.66 4.04 21.10
N ASP A 367 1.07 3.41 20.07
CA ASP A 367 0.65 2.00 20.11
C ASP A 367 1.87 1.05 20.26
N VAL A 368 2.98 1.36 19.59
CA VAL A 368 4.27 0.64 19.75
C VAL A 368 4.78 0.74 21.19
N ASP A 369 4.73 1.92 21.80
CA ASP A 369 5.14 2.14 23.19
C ASP A 369 4.24 1.38 24.18
N GLU A 370 2.95 1.28 23.89
CA GLU A 370 2.01 0.49 24.71
C GLU A 370 2.41 -0.98 24.72
N PHE A 371 2.63 -1.58 23.55
CA PHE A 371 3.03 -2.99 23.51
C PHE A 371 4.49 -3.20 23.98
N ALA A 372 5.37 -2.23 23.82
CA ALA A 372 6.72 -2.25 24.38
C ALA A 372 6.69 -2.34 25.93
N ARG A 373 5.81 -1.56 26.57
CA ARG A 373 5.59 -1.65 28.03
C ARG A 373 5.04 -3.03 28.43
N ALA A 374 4.12 -3.59 27.62
CA ALA A 374 3.59 -4.95 27.84
C ALA A 374 4.70 -6.01 27.79
N LEU A 375 5.58 -5.97 26.78
CA LEU A 375 6.71 -6.89 26.67
C LEU A 375 7.67 -6.78 27.88
N ILE A 376 7.93 -5.57 28.36
CA ILE A 376 8.73 -5.36 29.58
C ILE A 376 8.04 -5.99 30.79
N ALA A 377 6.74 -5.80 30.95
CA ALA A 377 5.95 -6.38 32.05
C ALA A 377 5.92 -7.93 31.98
N LEU A 378 5.91 -8.50 30.78
CA LEU A 378 6.07 -9.94 30.53
C LEU A 378 7.50 -10.47 30.79
N GLY A 379 8.42 -9.60 31.20
CA GLY A 379 9.78 -9.98 31.58
C GLY A 379 10.77 -10.06 30.42
N VAL A 380 10.43 -9.60 29.23
CA VAL A 380 11.34 -9.54 28.07
C VAL A 380 12.46 -8.56 28.35
N ARG A 381 13.69 -8.96 28.10
CA ARG A 381 14.92 -8.20 28.32
C ARG A 381 15.61 -7.88 27.00
N PRO A 382 16.51 -6.88 26.94
CA PRO A 382 17.37 -6.68 25.77
C PRO A 382 18.10 -7.97 25.39
N GLY A 383 18.09 -8.31 24.10
CA GLY A 383 18.68 -9.54 23.55
C GLY A 383 17.80 -10.78 23.63
N ASP A 384 16.70 -10.78 24.40
CA ASP A 384 15.71 -11.86 24.36
C ASP A 384 15.00 -11.91 22.99
N LYS A 385 14.46 -13.06 22.65
CA LYS A 385 13.78 -13.31 21.39
C LYS A 385 12.28 -13.34 21.58
N VAL A 386 11.60 -12.51 20.79
CA VAL A 386 10.13 -12.51 20.67
C VAL A 386 9.77 -13.08 19.31
N ALA A 387 9.11 -14.22 19.27
CA ALA A 387 8.65 -14.82 18.02
C ALA A 387 7.24 -14.33 17.68
N ILE A 388 6.99 -14.09 16.38
CA ILE A 388 5.65 -13.77 15.86
C ILE A 388 5.22 -14.80 14.83
N TRP A 389 4.08 -15.46 15.07
CA TRP A 389 3.50 -16.48 14.21
C TRP A 389 2.08 -16.09 13.80
N ALA A 390 1.99 -15.22 12.81
CA ALA A 390 0.74 -14.64 12.35
C ALA A 390 0.80 -14.27 10.86
N SER A 391 -0.37 -14.06 10.25
CA SER A 391 -0.51 -13.38 8.96
C SER A 391 -0.18 -11.88 9.10
N ASN A 392 -0.33 -11.10 8.02
CA ASN A 392 -0.09 -9.66 8.05
C ASN A 392 -1.22 -8.92 8.78
N VAL A 393 -1.23 -8.98 10.09
CA VAL A 393 -2.20 -8.30 10.95
C VAL A 393 -1.53 -7.13 11.69
N PRO A 394 -2.28 -6.11 12.15
CA PRO A 394 -1.70 -4.98 12.87
C PRO A 394 -0.84 -5.39 14.05
N GLN A 395 -1.24 -6.43 14.79
CA GLN A 395 -0.50 -6.95 15.94
C GLN A 395 0.86 -7.55 15.54
N TRP A 396 1.00 -8.08 14.31
CA TRP A 396 2.29 -8.52 13.79
C TRP A 396 3.25 -7.32 13.71
N TYR A 397 2.75 -6.24 13.12
CA TYR A 397 3.50 -5.01 12.91
C TYR A 397 3.90 -4.37 14.23
N LEU A 398 2.93 -4.25 15.18
CA LEU A 398 3.19 -3.75 16.53
C LEU A 398 4.20 -4.62 17.30
N THR A 399 4.12 -5.95 17.16
CA THR A 399 5.07 -6.87 17.81
C THR A 399 6.50 -6.64 17.31
N PHE A 400 6.69 -6.46 15.99
CA PHE A 400 8.01 -6.14 15.44
C PHE A 400 8.59 -4.86 16.06
N TRP A 401 7.85 -3.76 15.97
CA TRP A 401 8.31 -2.46 16.42
C TRP A 401 8.53 -2.38 17.92
N ALA A 402 7.63 -2.92 18.72
CA ALA A 402 7.74 -2.95 20.17
C ALA A 402 8.94 -3.80 20.65
N THR A 403 9.15 -4.94 19.98
CA THR A 403 10.29 -5.82 20.27
C THR A 403 11.61 -5.12 20.05
N VAL A 404 11.80 -4.52 18.87
CA VAL A 404 13.05 -3.86 18.52
C VAL A 404 13.26 -2.59 19.34
N LYS A 405 12.18 -1.90 19.75
CA LYS A 405 12.27 -0.68 20.58
C LYS A 405 12.81 -0.93 21.99
N ILE A 406 12.64 -2.11 22.53
CA ILE A 406 13.20 -2.47 23.85
C ILE A 406 14.54 -3.23 23.77
N GLY A 407 15.16 -3.29 22.60
CA GLY A 407 16.44 -3.96 22.35
C GLY A 407 16.33 -5.49 22.34
N ALA A 408 15.13 -6.06 22.18
CA ALA A 408 14.91 -7.48 21.96
C ALA A 408 14.99 -7.80 20.47
N VAL A 409 15.05 -9.08 20.13
CA VAL A 409 15.20 -9.57 18.75
C VAL A 409 13.89 -10.19 18.28
N LEU A 410 13.31 -9.69 17.20
CA LEU A 410 12.16 -10.33 16.60
C LEU A 410 12.57 -11.59 15.83
N VAL A 411 11.86 -12.68 16.06
CA VAL A 411 11.98 -13.94 15.31
C VAL A 411 10.73 -14.13 14.46
N THR A 412 10.88 -14.12 13.16
CA THR A 412 9.75 -14.30 12.25
C THR A 412 9.46 -15.77 12.01
N VAL A 413 8.21 -16.19 12.22
CA VAL A 413 7.78 -17.58 12.03
C VAL A 413 6.95 -17.69 10.75
N ASN A 414 7.35 -18.61 9.86
CA ASN A 414 6.62 -18.88 8.63
C ASN A 414 5.22 -19.43 8.95
N THR A 415 4.19 -18.83 8.38
CA THR A 415 2.78 -19.22 8.58
C THR A 415 2.45 -20.65 8.13
N GLY A 416 3.28 -21.24 7.28
CA GLY A 416 3.13 -22.64 6.84
C GLY A 416 3.73 -23.68 7.77
N TYR A 417 4.44 -23.29 8.83
CA TYR A 417 5.10 -24.24 9.73
C TYR A 417 4.09 -25.11 10.47
N LYS A 418 4.55 -26.35 10.76
CA LYS A 418 3.84 -27.34 11.57
C LYS A 418 4.64 -27.58 12.85
N ILE A 419 4.18 -28.53 13.66
CA ILE A 419 4.72 -28.76 15.00
C ILE A 419 6.24 -28.96 15.03
N HIS A 420 6.81 -29.72 14.10
CA HIS A 420 8.26 -30.00 14.11
C HIS A 420 9.10 -28.78 13.74
N GLU A 421 8.66 -28.01 12.74
CA GLU A 421 9.36 -26.79 12.34
C GLU A 421 9.23 -25.71 13.42
N LEU A 422 8.06 -25.59 14.05
CA LEU A 422 7.83 -24.65 15.13
C LEU A 422 8.68 -25.00 16.37
N GLU A 423 8.66 -26.28 16.81
CA GLU A 423 9.51 -26.75 17.92
C GLU A 423 10.98 -26.43 17.68
N TYR A 424 11.47 -26.77 16.49
CA TYR A 424 12.85 -26.50 16.12
C TYR A 424 13.18 -25.01 16.20
N LEU A 425 12.36 -24.16 15.56
CA LEU A 425 12.60 -22.71 15.52
C LEU A 425 12.60 -22.11 16.92
N LEU A 426 11.57 -22.37 17.74
CA LEU A 426 11.45 -21.81 19.11
C LEU A 426 12.61 -22.23 20.00
N LYS A 427 13.07 -23.48 19.85
CA LYS A 427 14.19 -24.03 20.60
C LYS A 427 15.53 -23.48 20.15
N GLN A 428 15.77 -23.41 18.83
CA GLN A 428 17.03 -22.98 18.26
C GLN A 428 17.26 -21.48 18.48
N SER A 429 16.18 -20.68 18.39
CA SER A 429 16.21 -19.23 18.59
C SER A 429 16.29 -18.80 20.06
N ASP A 430 16.09 -19.70 21.04
CA ASP A 430 15.89 -19.38 22.46
C ASP A 430 14.74 -18.40 22.68
N THR A 431 13.62 -18.64 21.99
CA THR A 431 12.44 -17.76 22.08
C THR A 431 11.93 -17.65 23.52
N HIS A 432 11.83 -16.40 24.01
CA HIS A 432 11.30 -16.08 25.34
C HIS A 432 9.78 -15.91 25.33
N THR A 433 9.25 -15.23 24.30
CA THR A 433 7.81 -14.95 24.16
C THR A 433 7.38 -15.28 22.73
N LEU A 434 6.26 -16.01 22.60
CA LEU A 434 5.60 -16.28 21.33
C LEU A 434 4.32 -15.44 21.24
N VAL A 435 4.17 -14.65 20.20
CA VAL A 435 2.92 -13.95 19.84
C VAL A 435 2.31 -14.66 18.63
N MET A 436 1.02 -14.98 18.66
CA MET A 436 0.42 -15.80 17.59
C MET A 436 -1.07 -15.54 17.38
N ILE A 437 -1.54 -15.81 16.17
CA ILE A 437 -2.97 -15.98 15.85
C ILE A 437 -3.42 -17.41 16.13
N ASP A 438 -4.72 -17.64 16.21
CA ASP A 438 -5.27 -18.96 16.55
C ASP A 438 -5.18 -19.97 15.41
N SER A 439 -5.26 -19.50 14.16
CA SER A 439 -5.25 -20.38 12.99
C SER A 439 -4.88 -19.66 11.68
N TYR A 440 -4.41 -20.40 10.69
CA TYR A 440 -4.16 -19.88 9.35
C TYR A 440 -4.43 -20.93 8.27
N LYS A 441 -5.23 -20.59 7.25
CA LYS A 441 -5.58 -21.45 6.10
C LYS A 441 -5.96 -22.89 6.51
N GLY A 442 -6.82 -23.01 7.52
CA GLY A 442 -7.33 -24.29 8.02
C GLY A 442 -6.35 -25.08 8.91
N THR A 443 -5.21 -24.50 9.28
CA THR A 443 -4.31 -25.05 10.29
C THR A 443 -4.57 -24.37 11.63
N SER A 444 -4.99 -25.11 12.65
CA SER A 444 -5.08 -24.62 14.02
C SER A 444 -3.69 -24.49 14.63
N TYR A 445 -3.28 -23.28 14.97
CA TYR A 445 -2.02 -23.04 15.68
C TYR A 445 -2.16 -23.36 17.17
N LEU A 446 -3.35 -23.17 17.71
CA LEU A 446 -3.66 -23.54 19.08
C LEU A 446 -3.46 -25.05 19.31
N ASP A 447 -4.01 -25.92 18.43
CA ASP A 447 -3.82 -27.36 18.54
C ASP A 447 -2.35 -27.75 18.48
N ILE A 448 -1.56 -27.09 17.64
CA ILE A 448 -0.11 -27.33 17.51
C ILE A 448 0.61 -26.95 18.81
N VAL A 449 0.25 -25.82 19.40
CA VAL A 449 0.87 -25.32 20.63
C VAL A 449 0.46 -26.19 21.83
N ASP A 450 -0.80 -26.61 21.90
CA ASP A 450 -1.29 -27.53 22.95
C ASP A 450 -0.60 -28.90 22.90
N GLU A 451 -0.37 -29.45 21.68
CA GLU A 451 0.39 -30.69 21.51
C GLU A 451 1.87 -30.51 21.89
N LEU A 452 2.45 -29.36 21.56
CA LEU A 452 3.85 -29.06 21.84
C LEU A 452 4.09 -28.79 23.32
N ILE A 453 3.14 -28.15 23.99
CA ILE A 453 3.20 -27.72 25.40
C ILE A 453 1.94 -28.15 26.16
N PRO A 454 1.79 -29.46 26.48
CA PRO A 454 0.60 -29.94 27.18
C PRO A 454 0.38 -29.31 28.57
N GLN A 455 1.40 -28.65 29.11
CA GLN A 455 1.35 -27.94 30.39
C GLN A 455 0.47 -26.68 30.35
N LEU A 456 0.06 -26.21 29.16
CA LEU A 456 -0.85 -25.07 29.06
C LEU A 456 -2.24 -25.37 29.63
N ALA A 457 -2.72 -26.59 29.40
CA ALA A 457 -4.05 -27.01 29.83
C ALA A 457 -4.29 -26.76 31.33
N GLY A 458 -5.26 -25.88 31.65
CA GLY A 458 -5.62 -25.51 33.01
C GLY A 458 -4.58 -24.67 33.76
N SER A 459 -3.49 -24.26 33.14
CA SER A 459 -2.49 -23.37 33.72
C SER A 459 -2.86 -21.91 33.58
N ARG A 460 -2.34 -21.08 34.48
CA ARG A 460 -2.39 -19.62 34.28
C ARG A 460 -1.24 -19.16 33.40
N PRO A 461 -1.42 -18.05 32.68
CA PRO A 461 -0.35 -17.46 31.89
C PRO A 461 0.94 -17.21 32.69
N GLY A 462 2.08 -17.64 32.16
CA GLY A 462 3.40 -17.49 32.79
C GLY A 462 3.70 -18.46 33.97
N GLU A 463 2.77 -19.33 34.40
CA GLU A 463 2.95 -20.28 35.52
C GLU A 463 3.37 -21.68 35.04
N TRP A 464 3.50 -21.95 33.76
CA TRP A 464 3.91 -23.24 33.20
C TRP A 464 5.38 -23.24 32.76
N VAL A 465 5.96 -24.42 32.65
CA VAL A 465 7.32 -24.61 32.15
C VAL A 465 7.33 -25.79 31.18
N SER A 466 7.92 -25.57 30.01
CA SER A 466 8.13 -26.62 28.99
C SER A 466 9.56 -27.15 29.04
N GLU A 467 9.71 -28.47 29.20
CA GLU A 467 11.03 -29.12 29.08
C GLU A 467 11.60 -29.07 27.66
N LYS A 468 10.72 -29.12 26.66
CA LYS A 468 11.10 -29.05 25.24
C LYS A 468 11.58 -27.67 24.84
N LEU A 469 10.96 -26.62 25.44
CA LEU A 469 11.21 -25.21 25.13
C LEU A 469 11.64 -24.45 26.39
N PRO A 470 12.88 -24.67 26.88
CA PRO A 470 13.32 -24.22 28.21
C PRO A 470 13.45 -22.69 28.34
N PHE A 471 13.47 -21.95 27.25
CA PHE A 471 13.51 -20.48 27.24
C PHE A 471 12.15 -19.83 27.15
N LEU A 472 11.14 -20.53 26.62
CA LEU A 472 9.79 -19.99 26.43
C LEU A 472 9.11 -19.78 27.80
N ARG A 473 8.63 -18.55 28.03
CA ARG A 473 7.99 -18.12 29.27
C ARG A 473 6.56 -17.67 29.03
N ASN A 474 6.27 -17.04 27.90
CA ASN A 474 4.97 -16.45 27.59
C ASN A 474 4.51 -16.85 26.21
N ILE A 475 3.21 -17.02 26.08
CA ILE A 475 2.50 -17.06 24.81
C ILE A 475 1.42 -15.98 24.87
N VAL A 476 1.33 -15.17 23.80
CA VAL A 476 0.30 -14.15 23.65
C VAL A 476 -0.55 -14.50 22.43
N THR A 477 -1.84 -14.74 22.65
CA THR A 477 -2.81 -15.05 21.61
C THR A 477 -3.52 -13.77 21.16
N ILE A 478 -3.56 -13.54 19.85
CA ILE A 478 -4.12 -12.31 19.26
C ILE A 478 -5.65 -12.39 19.23
N ASP A 479 -6.22 -13.54 18.85
CA ASP A 479 -7.65 -13.67 18.55
C ASP A 479 -8.53 -13.82 19.80
N GLY A 480 -7.98 -14.24 20.91
CA GLY A 480 -8.74 -14.38 22.14
C GLY A 480 -8.00 -15.13 23.26
N PRO A 481 -8.65 -15.37 24.39
CA PRO A 481 -8.05 -16.07 25.51
C PRO A 481 -7.88 -17.57 25.24
N HIS A 482 -6.74 -18.12 25.66
CA HIS A 482 -6.44 -19.55 25.64
C HIS A 482 -5.76 -19.99 26.95
N ASP A 483 -5.95 -21.24 27.34
CA ASP A 483 -5.36 -21.76 28.58
C ASP A 483 -3.84 -21.59 28.62
N GLY A 484 -3.32 -21.07 29.71
CA GLY A 484 -1.88 -20.82 29.86
C GLY A 484 -1.29 -19.69 29.04
N CYS A 485 -2.09 -19.00 28.20
CA CYS A 485 -1.67 -17.92 27.36
C CYS A 485 -2.25 -16.58 27.83
N TYR A 486 -1.54 -15.49 27.61
CA TYR A 486 -2.11 -14.16 27.72
C TYR A 486 -2.89 -13.85 26.43
N SER A 487 -4.11 -13.34 26.52
CA SER A 487 -4.73 -12.67 25.39
C SER A 487 -3.99 -11.34 25.07
N TRP A 488 -4.12 -10.84 23.85
CA TRP A 488 -3.52 -9.56 23.45
C TRP A 488 -3.92 -8.43 24.40
N GLY A 489 -5.21 -8.34 24.75
CA GLY A 489 -5.70 -7.31 25.67
C GLY A 489 -5.15 -7.47 27.11
N GLU A 490 -4.99 -8.70 27.61
CA GLU A 490 -4.38 -8.93 28.91
C GLU A 490 -2.90 -8.54 28.92
N ALA A 491 -2.17 -8.86 27.85
CA ALA A 491 -0.78 -8.44 27.71
C ALA A 491 -0.64 -6.92 27.71
N LEU A 492 -1.48 -6.20 26.94
CA LEU A 492 -1.51 -4.73 26.93
C LEU A 492 -1.81 -4.16 28.33
N ALA A 493 -2.80 -4.74 29.03
CA ALA A 493 -3.18 -4.28 30.37
C ALA A 493 -2.05 -4.40 31.41
N MET A 494 -1.07 -5.28 31.20
CA MET A 494 0.12 -5.38 32.04
C MET A 494 1.10 -4.21 31.83
N GLY A 495 1.06 -3.57 30.66
CA GLY A 495 1.94 -2.48 30.25
C GLY A 495 1.64 -1.15 30.93
N ALA A 496 1.78 -1.09 32.26
CA ALA A 496 1.49 0.13 33.01
C ALA A 496 2.25 1.36 32.48
N PRO A 497 1.62 2.56 32.40
CA PRO A 497 2.28 3.80 31.95
C PRO A 497 3.57 4.13 32.72
N ALA A 498 3.70 3.68 33.97
CA ALA A 498 4.91 3.85 34.77
C ALA A 498 6.16 3.16 34.19
N LEU A 499 6.01 2.26 33.20
CA LEU A 499 7.10 1.59 32.50
C LEU A 499 7.64 2.42 31.32
N GLN A 500 7.00 3.52 30.95
CA GLN A 500 7.43 4.34 29.79
C GLN A 500 8.89 4.83 29.90
N PRO A 501 9.38 5.32 31.06
CA PRO A 501 10.79 5.68 31.20
C PRO A 501 11.77 4.50 30.97
N GLU A 502 11.33 3.27 31.26
CA GLU A 502 12.15 2.08 30.98
C GLU A 502 12.18 1.75 29.48
N VAL A 503 11.07 1.95 28.75
CA VAL A 503 11.06 1.85 27.26
C VAL A 503 12.07 2.84 26.68
N GLU A 504 12.00 4.11 27.05
CA GLU A 504 12.87 5.17 26.59
C GLU A 504 14.34 4.88 26.92
N ARG A 505 14.63 4.45 28.15
CA ARG A 505 15.96 4.08 28.60
C ARG A 505 16.54 2.93 27.76
N ARG A 506 15.74 1.90 27.46
CA ARG A 506 16.17 0.77 26.63
C ARG A 506 16.39 1.22 25.20
N ALA A 507 15.48 1.96 24.61
CA ALA A 507 15.59 2.49 23.25
C ALA A 507 16.87 3.32 23.05
N ALA A 508 17.20 4.18 24.04
CA ALA A 508 18.42 4.98 24.01
C ALA A 508 19.73 4.18 24.19
N ALA A 509 19.65 2.94 24.66
CA ALA A 509 20.83 2.08 24.88
C ALA A 509 21.12 1.14 23.71
N ILE A 510 20.30 1.11 22.67
CA ILE A 510 20.45 0.23 21.49
C ILE A 510 21.54 0.83 20.57
N ASP A 511 22.44 -0.02 20.11
CA ASP A 511 23.38 0.29 19.04
C ASP A 511 22.77 -0.12 17.67
N HIS A 512 22.96 0.69 16.63
CA HIS A 512 22.42 0.36 15.31
C HIS A 512 23.02 -0.93 14.70
N HIS A 513 24.15 -1.42 15.21
CA HIS A 513 24.71 -2.73 14.88
C HIS A 513 24.20 -3.88 15.77
N ASP A 514 23.28 -3.62 16.69
CA ASP A 514 22.62 -4.68 17.43
C ASP A 514 21.70 -5.49 16.51
N VAL A 515 21.64 -6.80 16.76
CA VAL A 515 20.70 -7.69 16.06
C VAL A 515 19.29 -7.36 16.51
N CYS A 516 18.42 -7.01 15.56
CA CYS A 516 17.03 -6.68 15.83
C CYS A 516 16.04 -7.69 15.22
N ASN A 517 16.48 -8.44 14.20
CA ASN A 517 15.61 -9.40 13.52
C ASN A 517 16.36 -10.70 13.22
N MET A 518 15.67 -11.82 13.37
CA MET A 518 16.17 -13.15 13.03
C MET A 518 15.15 -13.82 12.10
N GLN A 519 15.58 -14.11 10.88
CA GLN A 519 14.75 -14.76 9.87
C GLN A 519 15.29 -16.15 9.55
N TYR A 520 14.38 -17.12 9.46
CA TYR A 520 14.74 -18.50 9.23
C TYR A 520 14.64 -18.84 7.74
N THR A 521 15.79 -19.22 7.16
CA THR A 521 15.88 -19.64 5.76
C THR A 521 16.00 -21.16 5.68
N SER A 522 15.33 -21.78 4.69
CA SER A 522 15.47 -23.21 4.40
C SER A 522 16.87 -23.47 3.84
N GLY A 523 17.76 -23.95 4.69
CA GLY A 523 19.09 -24.40 4.26
C GLY A 523 19.01 -25.68 3.40
N THR A 524 20.03 -25.86 2.58
CA THR A 524 20.20 -27.09 1.76
C THR A 524 20.58 -28.32 2.60
N THR A 525 20.88 -28.15 3.87
CA THR A 525 21.31 -29.18 4.82
C THR A 525 20.19 -29.72 5.71
N GLY A 526 18.91 -29.37 5.44
CA GLY A 526 17.74 -29.96 6.09
C GLY A 526 17.07 -29.14 7.18
N PHE A 527 17.81 -28.39 8.00
CA PHE A 527 17.22 -27.54 9.05
C PHE A 527 17.36 -26.06 8.74
N PRO A 528 16.32 -25.22 8.98
CA PRO A 528 16.37 -23.79 8.79
C PRO A 528 17.47 -23.14 9.65
N LYS A 529 18.14 -22.14 9.06
CA LYS A 529 19.19 -21.35 9.73
C LYS A 529 18.65 -19.97 10.11
N GLY A 530 18.90 -19.49 11.32
CA GLY A 530 18.50 -18.18 11.79
C GLY A 530 19.47 -17.10 11.32
N VAL A 531 19.10 -16.32 10.32
CA VAL A 531 19.87 -15.20 9.78
C VAL A 531 19.73 -14.01 10.72
N MET A 532 20.81 -13.49 11.23
CA MET A 532 20.84 -12.34 12.15
C MET A 532 21.02 -11.03 11.38
N LEU A 533 20.01 -10.16 11.43
CA LEU A 533 20.01 -8.85 10.80
C LEU A 533 20.00 -7.74 11.86
N THR A 534 20.76 -6.67 11.61
CA THR A 534 20.87 -5.51 12.50
C THR A 534 19.96 -4.38 12.05
N HIS A 535 19.73 -3.38 12.91
CA HIS A 535 19.07 -2.14 12.53
C HIS A 535 19.76 -1.50 11.33
N PHE A 536 21.09 -1.46 11.33
CA PHE A 536 21.92 -0.89 10.27
C PHE A 536 21.72 -1.59 8.92
N ASN A 537 21.68 -2.94 8.91
CA ASN A 537 21.43 -3.69 7.69
C ASN A 537 20.07 -3.31 7.08
N ILE A 538 19.01 -3.44 7.88
CA ILE A 538 17.62 -3.38 7.41
C ILE A 538 17.21 -1.95 7.06
N ALA A 539 17.60 -0.95 7.87
CA ALA A 539 17.25 0.45 7.62
C ALA A 539 17.84 0.95 6.30
N ASN A 540 19.11 0.65 6.05
CA ASN A 540 19.78 1.07 4.81
C ASN A 540 19.25 0.32 3.58
N ASP A 541 18.91 -0.97 3.71
CA ASP A 541 18.37 -1.75 2.61
C ASP A 541 17.00 -1.22 2.17
N GLY A 542 16.10 -0.95 3.13
CA GLY A 542 14.81 -0.31 2.84
C GLY A 542 14.96 1.09 2.26
N TYR A 543 15.91 1.88 2.78
CA TYR A 543 16.18 3.23 2.29
C TYR A 543 16.61 3.23 0.82
N PHE A 544 17.63 2.47 0.44
CA PHE A 544 18.10 2.45 -0.95
C PHE A 544 17.09 1.80 -1.90
N THR A 545 16.29 0.85 -1.41
CA THR A 545 15.17 0.32 -2.18
C THR A 545 14.19 1.41 -2.58
N GLY A 546 13.79 2.25 -1.63
CA GLY A 546 12.88 3.36 -1.89
C GLY A 546 13.47 4.46 -2.76
N GLU A 547 14.75 4.81 -2.53
CA GLU A 547 15.49 5.76 -3.35
C GLU A 547 15.51 5.36 -4.83
N ASN A 548 15.79 4.09 -5.13
CA ASN A 548 15.81 3.56 -6.49
C ASN A 548 14.41 3.58 -7.16
N MET A 549 13.36 3.64 -6.38
CA MET A 549 11.96 3.72 -6.81
C MET A 549 11.36 5.12 -6.69
N GLY A 550 12.14 6.09 -6.24
CA GLY A 550 11.74 7.47 -6.05
C GLY A 550 10.55 7.63 -5.09
N PHE A 551 10.56 6.90 -3.97
CA PHE A 551 9.53 7.02 -2.95
C PHE A 551 9.57 8.39 -2.26
N THR A 552 8.40 8.88 -1.89
CA THR A 552 8.18 10.15 -1.20
C THR A 552 7.09 9.96 -0.13
N PRO A 553 6.92 10.90 0.80
CA PRO A 553 5.83 10.84 1.77
C PRO A 553 4.42 10.76 1.15
N ASP A 554 4.28 11.13 -0.13
CA ASP A 554 3.00 11.07 -0.84
C ASP A 554 2.67 9.65 -1.33
N ASP A 555 3.61 8.70 -1.20
CA ASP A 555 3.41 7.34 -1.66
C ASP A 555 2.66 6.47 -0.67
N ARG A 556 1.96 5.48 -1.24
CA ARG A 556 1.22 4.45 -0.52
C ARG A 556 1.58 3.10 -1.09
N LEU A 557 2.18 2.26 -0.26
CA LEU A 557 2.58 0.92 -0.66
C LEU A 557 1.53 -0.10 -0.23
N CYS A 558 0.94 -0.82 -1.19
CA CYS A 558 0.14 -2.00 -0.91
C CYS A 558 1.04 -3.17 -0.57
N VAL A 559 0.97 -3.65 0.67
CA VAL A 559 1.80 -4.75 1.19
C VAL A 559 0.97 -6.02 1.29
N CYS A 560 1.06 -6.86 0.27
CA CYS A 560 0.43 -8.17 0.21
C CYS A 560 1.44 -9.33 0.33
N VAL A 561 2.74 -9.01 0.32
CA VAL A 561 3.82 -9.98 0.57
C VAL A 561 3.92 -10.29 2.07
N PRO A 562 4.27 -11.54 2.46
CA PRO A 562 4.30 -11.92 3.86
C PRO A 562 5.34 -11.14 4.68
N LEU A 563 4.94 -10.61 5.82
CA LEU A 563 5.83 -9.90 6.75
C LEU A 563 6.87 -10.81 7.42
N PHE A 564 6.60 -12.12 7.53
CA PHE A 564 7.61 -13.03 8.06
C PHE A 564 8.83 -13.23 7.15
N HIS A 565 8.78 -12.69 5.93
CA HIS A 565 9.86 -12.73 4.95
C HIS A 565 10.47 -11.34 4.75
N CYS A 566 11.78 -11.28 4.46
CA CYS A 566 12.50 -10.02 4.23
C CYS A 566 11.87 -9.14 3.13
N PHE A 567 11.17 -9.70 2.17
CA PHE A 567 10.45 -8.94 1.16
C PHE A 567 9.36 -8.04 1.78
N GLY A 568 8.64 -8.53 2.79
CA GLY A 568 7.66 -7.75 3.56
C GLY A 568 8.33 -6.85 4.60
N VAL A 569 9.00 -7.48 5.59
CA VAL A 569 9.50 -6.74 6.76
C VAL A 569 10.66 -5.79 6.46
N VAL A 570 11.43 -6.00 5.39
CA VAL A 570 12.53 -5.10 5.03
C VAL A 570 12.16 -4.24 3.83
N LEU A 571 11.99 -4.83 2.64
CA LEU A 571 11.80 -4.02 1.43
C LEU A 571 10.53 -3.18 1.47
N ALA A 572 9.45 -3.66 2.07
CA ALA A 572 8.22 -2.88 2.17
C ALA A 572 8.22 -1.96 3.40
N THR A 573 8.29 -2.55 4.61
CA THR A 573 8.12 -1.81 5.87
C THR A 573 9.21 -0.75 6.08
N MET A 574 10.48 -1.07 5.85
CA MET A 574 11.57 -0.10 6.06
C MET A 574 11.61 0.96 4.97
N ASN A 575 11.24 0.61 3.73
CA ASN A 575 11.06 1.62 2.70
C ASN A 575 9.99 2.65 3.10
N CYS A 576 8.82 2.18 3.56
CA CYS A 576 7.76 3.10 4.02
C CYS A 576 8.23 3.98 5.17
N LEU A 577 8.89 3.39 6.18
CA LEU A 577 9.41 4.15 7.30
C LEU A 577 10.41 5.23 6.86
N THR A 578 11.45 4.83 6.13
CA THR A 578 12.57 5.74 5.81
C THR A 578 12.15 6.88 4.89
N HIS A 579 11.04 6.75 4.16
CA HIS A 579 10.52 7.78 3.27
C HIS A 579 9.27 8.49 3.81
N GLY A 580 8.79 8.11 5.00
CA GLY A 580 7.60 8.71 5.61
C GLY A 580 6.31 8.45 4.83
N CYS A 581 6.25 7.39 4.03
CA CYS A 581 5.09 7.03 3.24
C CYS A 581 4.14 6.08 3.99
N THR A 582 2.96 5.85 3.42
CA THR A 582 1.91 5.03 4.05
C THR A 582 2.04 3.57 3.65
N GLU A 583 2.01 2.67 4.62
CA GLU A 583 1.86 1.24 4.41
C GLU A 583 0.38 0.85 4.43
N VAL A 584 -0.13 0.31 3.33
CA VAL A 584 -1.49 -0.26 3.21
C VAL A 584 -1.37 -1.77 3.25
N MET A 585 -1.75 -2.37 4.35
CA MET A 585 -1.52 -3.79 4.61
C MET A 585 -2.70 -4.65 4.18
N VAL A 586 -2.40 -5.75 3.50
CA VAL A 586 -3.33 -6.84 3.17
C VAL A 586 -2.94 -8.07 4.00
N GLU A 587 -3.92 -8.63 4.74
CA GLU A 587 -3.68 -9.73 5.70
C GLU A 587 -2.97 -10.93 5.05
N LYS A 588 -3.48 -11.34 3.91
CA LYS A 588 -2.94 -12.45 3.11
C LYS A 588 -3.19 -12.19 1.64
N PHE A 589 -2.28 -12.62 0.82
CA PHE A 589 -2.47 -12.48 -0.61
C PHE A 589 -3.76 -13.16 -1.09
N ASP A 590 -4.65 -12.35 -1.61
CA ASP A 590 -5.80 -12.69 -2.41
C ASP A 590 -5.88 -11.64 -3.53
N PRO A 591 -5.91 -12.04 -4.82
CA PRO A 591 -5.83 -11.08 -5.93
C PRO A 591 -6.99 -10.09 -5.94
N LEU A 592 -8.18 -10.50 -5.51
CA LEU A 592 -9.33 -9.59 -5.44
C LEU A 592 -9.13 -8.54 -4.34
N VAL A 593 -8.68 -8.96 -3.16
CA VAL A 593 -8.44 -8.06 -2.03
C VAL A 593 -7.32 -7.08 -2.35
N VAL A 594 -6.24 -7.51 -2.99
CA VAL A 594 -5.13 -6.63 -3.42
C VAL A 594 -5.62 -5.58 -4.41
N LEU A 595 -6.33 -5.99 -5.47
CA LEU A 595 -6.89 -5.07 -6.47
C LEU A 595 -7.87 -4.07 -5.84
N ALA A 596 -8.73 -4.54 -4.94
CA ALA A 596 -9.67 -3.69 -4.21
C ALA A 596 -8.94 -2.70 -3.28
N SER A 597 -7.90 -3.14 -2.57
CA SER A 597 -7.10 -2.28 -1.69
C SER A 597 -6.35 -1.21 -2.48
N ILE A 598 -5.74 -1.55 -3.62
CA ILE A 598 -5.08 -0.58 -4.50
C ILE A 598 -6.08 0.48 -4.97
N HIS A 599 -7.25 0.04 -5.44
CA HIS A 599 -8.32 0.92 -5.91
C HIS A 599 -8.85 1.83 -4.80
N LYS A 600 -9.22 1.24 -3.64
CA LYS A 600 -9.85 1.93 -2.51
C LYS A 600 -8.88 2.91 -1.85
N GLU A 601 -7.68 2.44 -1.53
CA GLU A 601 -6.67 3.19 -0.79
C GLU A 601 -5.77 4.05 -1.70
N ARG A 602 -5.99 4.01 -3.01
CA ARG A 602 -5.21 4.75 -4.01
C ARG A 602 -3.71 4.49 -3.86
N CYS A 603 -3.34 3.20 -3.75
CA CYS A 603 -1.95 2.82 -3.59
C CYS A 603 -1.13 3.21 -4.83
N THR A 604 0.03 3.80 -4.60
CA THR A 604 0.96 4.23 -5.67
C THR A 604 1.98 3.17 -6.03
N ALA A 605 2.10 2.16 -5.18
CA ALA A 605 3.03 1.04 -5.38
C ALA A 605 2.45 -0.28 -4.84
N VAL A 606 2.91 -1.39 -5.43
CA VAL A 606 2.60 -2.75 -4.95
C VAL A 606 3.81 -3.65 -5.16
N TYR A 607 4.08 -4.53 -4.19
CA TYR A 607 5.15 -5.53 -4.25
C TYR A 607 4.57 -6.93 -4.38
N GLY A 608 5.19 -7.76 -5.22
CA GLY A 608 4.75 -9.13 -5.39
C GLY A 608 5.79 -10.04 -6.02
N VAL A 609 5.56 -11.34 -5.89
CA VAL A 609 6.26 -12.34 -6.69
C VAL A 609 5.52 -12.54 -8.01
N PRO A 610 6.15 -13.07 -9.07
CA PRO A 610 5.52 -13.25 -10.39
C PRO A 610 4.14 -13.91 -10.34
N THR A 611 3.99 -14.96 -9.51
CA THR A 611 2.71 -15.68 -9.37
C THR A 611 1.57 -14.82 -8.82
N MET A 612 1.87 -13.82 -8.01
CA MET A 612 0.87 -12.87 -7.50
C MET A 612 0.37 -11.97 -8.63
N PHE A 613 1.26 -11.37 -9.40
CA PHE A 613 0.88 -10.54 -10.55
C PHE A 613 0.12 -11.34 -11.62
N ILE A 614 0.51 -12.60 -11.87
CA ILE A 614 -0.25 -13.48 -12.77
C ILE A 614 -1.70 -13.67 -12.26
N ALA A 615 -1.87 -13.91 -10.97
CA ALA A 615 -3.19 -14.09 -10.37
C ALA A 615 -4.04 -12.81 -10.44
N GLU A 616 -3.44 -11.64 -10.18
CA GLU A 616 -4.10 -10.34 -10.29
C GLU A 616 -4.54 -10.03 -11.71
N LEU A 617 -3.63 -10.14 -12.70
CA LEU A 617 -3.91 -9.87 -14.12
C LEU A 617 -4.98 -10.79 -14.72
N ASN A 618 -5.06 -12.03 -14.24
CA ASN A 618 -6.03 -13.02 -14.71
C ASN A 618 -7.31 -13.06 -13.88
N HIS A 619 -7.46 -12.19 -12.88
CA HIS A 619 -8.67 -12.17 -12.08
C HIS A 619 -9.87 -11.69 -12.90
N PRO A 620 -11.04 -12.38 -12.88
CA PRO A 620 -12.20 -12.03 -13.70
C PRO A 620 -12.70 -10.59 -13.49
N MET A 621 -12.48 -10.04 -12.29
CA MET A 621 -12.89 -8.67 -11.94
C MET A 621 -11.78 -7.64 -12.14
N PHE A 622 -10.63 -7.99 -12.73
CA PHE A 622 -9.48 -7.08 -12.89
C PHE A 622 -9.87 -5.73 -13.51
N SER A 623 -10.68 -5.77 -14.58
CA SER A 623 -11.12 -4.57 -15.30
C SER A 623 -12.09 -3.67 -14.51
N MET A 624 -12.56 -4.12 -13.34
CA MET A 624 -13.49 -3.33 -12.50
C MET A 624 -12.74 -2.36 -11.58
N PHE A 625 -11.41 -2.49 -11.43
CA PHE A 625 -10.61 -1.68 -10.53
C PHE A 625 -9.86 -0.59 -11.29
N ASP A 626 -9.87 0.61 -10.73
CA ASP A 626 -9.02 1.70 -11.19
C ASP A 626 -7.63 1.57 -10.56
N LEU A 627 -6.65 1.20 -11.37
CA LEU A 627 -5.26 1.02 -10.97
C LEU A 627 -4.36 2.19 -11.43
N THR A 628 -4.93 3.27 -11.94
CA THR A 628 -4.17 4.41 -12.49
C THR A 628 -3.38 5.18 -11.45
N CYS A 629 -3.64 4.94 -10.16
CA CYS A 629 -2.84 5.47 -9.06
C CYS A 629 -1.46 4.82 -8.94
N LEU A 630 -1.30 3.58 -9.43
CA LEU A 630 -0.02 2.89 -9.40
C LEU A 630 1.00 3.60 -10.28
N ARG A 631 2.21 3.82 -9.76
CA ARG A 631 3.33 4.39 -10.50
C ARG A 631 4.55 3.47 -10.53
N THR A 632 4.73 2.63 -9.50
CA THR A 632 5.88 1.74 -9.38
C THR A 632 5.57 0.49 -8.57
N GLY A 633 6.51 -0.43 -8.50
CA GLY A 633 6.42 -1.65 -7.71
C GLY A 633 7.63 -2.53 -7.89
N ILE A 634 7.69 -3.60 -7.09
CA ILE A 634 8.75 -4.61 -7.17
C ILE A 634 8.15 -5.95 -7.58
N MET A 635 8.74 -6.55 -8.60
CA MET A 635 8.58 -7.97 -8.90
C MET A 635 9.89 -8.68 -8.60
N ALA A 636 9.91 -9.54 -7.58
CA ALA A 636 11.13 -10.20 -7.11
C ALA A 636 10.85 -11.57 -6.47
N GLY A 637 11.87 -12.17 -5.87
CA GLY A 637 11.75 -13.42 -5.14
C GLY A 637 11.86 -14.69 -5.99
N SER A 638 11.70 -14.58 -7.29
CA SER A 638 11.95 -15.63 -8.29
C SER A 638 12.26 -14.98 -9.64
N LEU A 639 12.46 -15.78 -10.67
CA LEU A 639 12.61 -15.28 -12.04
C LEU A 639 11.39 -14.46 -12.44
N CYS A 640 11.64 -13.23 -12.93
CA CYS A 640 10.61 -12.32 -13.42
C CYS A 640 10.52 -12.44 -14.95
N PRO A 641 9.48 -13.09 -15.50
CA PRO A 641 9.34 -13.22 -16.94
C PRO A 641 9.15 -11.87 -17.62
N VAL A 642 9.89 -11.61 -18.69
CA VAL A 642 9.85 -10.33 -19.43
C VAL A 642 8.43 -10.00 -19.89
N GLU A 643 7.70 -10.97 -20.42
CA GLU A 643 6.33 -10.78 -20.91
C GLU A 643 5.37 -10.43 -19.76
N LEU A 644 5.54 -11.02 -18.58
CA LEU A 644 4.74 -10.65 -17.40
C LEU A 644 5.02 -9.22 -16.95
N MET A 645 6.30 -8.83 -16.88
CA MET A 645 6.67 -7.45 -16.51
C MET A 645 6.09 -6.43 -17.49
N LYS A 646 6.04 -6.77 -18.78
CA LYS A 646 5.40 -5.95 -19.81
C LYS A 646 3.89 -5.81 -19.56
N GLN A 647 3.20 -6.93 -19.32
CA GLN A 647 1.76 -6.90 -19.04
C GLN A 647 1.43 -6.11 -17.78
N VAL A 648 2.24 -6.24 -16.72
CA VAL A 648 2.10 -5.44 -15.50
C VAL A 648 2.26 -3.97 -15.81
N SER A 649 3.31 -3.58 -16.54
CA SER A 649 3.54 -2.18 -16.89
C SER A 649 2.40 -1.59 -17.73
N GLU A 650 1.89 -2.35 -18.70
CA GLU A 650 0.84 -1.89 -19.61
C GLU A 650 -0.55 -1.87 -18.97
N LYS A 651 -0.90 -2.91 -18.19
CA LYS A 651 -2.26 -3.10 -17.67
C LYS A 651 -2.46 -2.52 -16.27
N MET A 652 -1.40 -2.45 -15.47
CA MET A 652 -1.42 -1.88 -14.11
C MET A 652 -0.81 -0.46 -14.07
N TYR A 653 -0.40 0.09 -15.21
CA TYR A 653 0.08 1.48 -15.38
C TYR A 653 1.30 1.84 -14.53
N MET A 654 2.16 0.89 -14.21
CA MET A 654 3.28 1.13 -13.31
C MET A 654 4.64 0.79 -13.93
N THR A 655 5.65 1.54 -13.51
CA THR A 655 7.04 1.23 -13.80
C THR A 655 7.53 0.18 -12.81
N ILE A 656 7.46 -1.08 -13.23
CA ILE A 656 7.88 -2.21 -12.40
C ILE A 656 9.41 -2.30 -12.35
N THR A 657 9.96 -2.54 -11.16
CA THR A 657 11.39 -2.76 -10.90
C THR A 657 11.64 -4.19 -10.42
N SER A 658 12.90 -4.61 -10.42
CA SER A 658 13.32 -5.90 -9.90
C SER A 658 14.43 -5.72 -8.88
N VAL A 659 14.35 -6.47 -7.77
CA VAL A 659 15.37 -6.54 -6.72
C VAL A 659 15.90 -7.96 -6.66
N TYR A 660 17.21 -8.10 -6.59
CA TYR A 660 17.89 -9.38 -6.39
C TYR A 660 18.68 -9.38 -5.08
N GLY A 661 18.63 -10.52 -4.42
CA GLY A 661 19.36 -10.82 -3.21
C GLY A 661 18.72 -11.96 -2.42
N LEU A 662 19.13 -12.12 -1.18
CA LEU A 662 18.74 -13.22 -0.29
C LEU A 662 18.62 -12.67 1.14
N THR A 663 18.00 -13.44 2.04
CA THR A 663 17.82 -13.01 3.43
C THR A 663 19.14 -12.64 4.08
N GLU A 664 20.22 -13.34 3.77
CA GLU A 664 21.59 -13.12 4.24
C GLU A 664 22.20 -11.80 3.74
N SER A 665 21.59 -11.16 2.73
CA SER A 665 21.98 -9.83 2.21
C SER A 665 20.94 -8.74 2.50
N SER A 666 20.01 -8.92 3.40
CA SER A 666 19.13 -7.93 4.07
C SER A 666 17.91 -7.33 3.32
N PRO A 667 17.35 -7.78 2.21
CA PRO A 667 17.78 -8.79 1.28
C PRO A 667 18.46 -8.25 0.02
N GLY A 668 18.52 -6.92 -0.21
CA GLY A 668 18.93 -6.33 -1.47
C GLY A 668 20.44 -6.38 -1.71
N MET A 669 20.86 -6.86 -2.87
CA MET A 669 22.22 -6.74 -3.40
C MET A 669 22.24 -5.79 -4.58
N THR A 670 21.31 -5.99 -5.51
CA THR A 670 21.15 -5.18 -6.72
C THR A 670 19.69 -4.86 -6.98
N GLN A 671 19.45 -3.76 -7.67
CA GLN A 671 18.10 -3.33 -8.05
C GLN A 671 18.12 -2.56 -9.37
N THR A 672 17.05 -2.71 -10.16
CA THR A 672 16.77 -1.82 -11.28
C THR A 672 16.11 -0.54 -10.77
N CYS A 673 16.38 0.59 -11.45
CA CYS A 673 15.86 1.90 -11.08
C CYS A 673 14.74 2.35 -12.03
N LEU A 674 13.98 3.39 -11.65
CA LEU A 674 12.93 3.94 -12.50
C LEU A 674 13.45 4.50 -13.84
N ASN A 675 14.66 5.02 -13.86
CA ASN A 675 15.30 5.59 -15.05
C ASN A 675 15.98 4.54 -15.93
N ASP A 676 16.06 3.28 -15.50
CA ASP A 676 16.56 2.23 -16.39
C ASP A 676 15.56 1.99 -17.52
N THR A 677 16.05 1.65 -18.69
CA THR A 677 15.16 1.33 -19.82
C THR A 677 14.28 0.13 -19.49
N PHE A 678 13.16 0.02 -20.19
CA PHE A 678 12.27 -1.14 -19.98
C PHE A 678 13.02 -2.47 -20.16
N GLU A 679 13.88 -2.56 -21.19
CA GLU A 679 14.70 -3.76 -21.44
C GLU A 679 15.63 -4.07 -20.26
N GLN A 680 16.33 -3.08 -19.73
CA GLN A 680 17.21 -3.26 -18.57
C GLN A 680 16.43 -3.76 -17.34
N ARG A 681 15.25 -3.15 -17.05
CA ARG A 681 14.42 -3.57 -15.91
C ARG A 681 13.90 -5.01 -16.04
N CYS A 682 13.58 -5.45 -17.25
CA CYS A 682 13.01 -6.77 -17.49
C CYS A 682 14.04 -7.89 -17.69
N THR A 683 15.24 -7.57 -18.17
CA THR A 683 16.23 -8.59 -18.54
C THR A 683 17.38 -8.70 -17.55
N THR A 684 17.50 -7.75 -16.62
CA THR A 684 18.56 -7.69 -15.60
C THR A 684 17.97 -7.64 -14.19
N VAL A 685 18.82 -7.79 -13.20
CA VAL A 685 18.49 -7.56 -11.78
C VAL A 685 19.09 -6.23 -11.28
N GLY A 686 19.41 -5.34 -12.20
CA GLY A 686 19.91 -4.01 -11.91
C GLY A 686 21.39 -3.93 -11.61
N ARG A 687 21.77 -2.90 -10.87
CA ARG A 687 23.12 -2.55 -10.46
C ARG A 687 23.24 -2.60 -8.94
N ASP A 688 24.47 -2.53 -8.44
CA ASP A 688 24.80 -2.51 -7.02
C ASP A 688 24.02 -1.45 -6.27
N TYR A 689 23.58 -1.74 -5.05
CA TYR A 689 23.17 -0.68 -4.14
C TYR A 689 24.37 0.24 -3.81
N PRO A 690 24.14 1.53 -3.55
CA PRO A 690 25.15 2.38 -2.97
C PRO A 690 25.79 1.71 -1.73
N PHE A 691 27.11 1.78 -1.60
CA PHE A 691 27.87 1.17 -0.49
C PHE A 691 27.82 -0.37 -0.43
N VAL A 692 27.37 -1.03 -1.47
CA VAL A 692 27.47 -2.48 -1.65
C VAL A 692 28.38 -2.76 -2.84
N ASP A 693 29.42 -3.55 -2.62
CA ASP A 693 30.33 -4.01 -3.66
C ASP A 693 29.90 -5.41 -4.12
N VAL A 694 29.34 -5.50 -5.32
CA VAL A 694 28.90 -6.78 -5.90
C VAL A 694 29.92 -7.26 -6.94
N LYS A 695 30.35 -8.50 -6.79
CA LYS A 695 31.30 -9.17 -7.68
C LYS A 695 30.72 -10.44 -8.25
N VAL A 696 31.18 -10.79 -9.45
CA VAL A 696 30.98 -12.10 -10.07
C VAL A 696 32.30 -12.83 -9.93
N LEU A 697 32.35 -13.87 -9.07
CA LEU A 697 33.56 -14.61 -8.76
C LEU A 697 33.51 -16.01 -9.43
N ASP A 698 34.63 -16.45 -9.93
CA ASP A 698 34.79 -17.83 -10.40
C ASP A 698 34.68 -18.78 -9.19
N PRO A 699 33.73 -19.74 -9.19
CA PRO A 699 33.48 -20.58 -8.03
C PRO A 699 34.65 -21.53 -7.68
N GLU A 700 35.58 -21.82 -8.63
CA GLU A 700 36.72 -22.71 -8.42
C GLU A 700 37.95 -21.93 -7.94
N THR A 701 38.22 -20.77 -8.51
CA THR A 701 39.44 -20.01 -8.24
C THR A 701 39.23 -18.90 -7.21
N GLY A 702 37.98 -18.41 -7.06
CA GLY A 702 37.64 -17.23 -6.25
C GLY A 702 38.11 -15.90 -6.85
N GLU A 703 38.59 -15.90 -8.09
CA GLU A 703 38.98 -14.69 -8.82
C GLU A 703 37.77 -14.01 -9.45
N GLU A 704 37.83 -12.68 -9.61
CA GLU A 704 36.77 -11.91 -10.26
C GLU A 704 36.71 -12.23 -11.76
N CYS A 705 35.52 -12.61 -12.24
CA CYS A 705 35.29 -12.91 -13.64
C CYS A 705 35.33 -11.64 -14.50
N PRO A 706 35.87 -11.71 -15.73
CA PRO A 706 35.72 -10.62 -16.70
C PRO A 706 34.26 -10.33 -17.02
N VAL A 707 33.97 -9.11 -17.48
CA VAL A 707 32.65 -8.70 -17.98
C VAL A 707 32.14 -9.71 -19.03
N GLY A 708 30.89 -10.11 -18.90
CA GLY A 708 30.25 -11.11 -19.77
C GLY A 708 30.57 -12.57 -19.43
N VAL A 709 31.45 -12.82 -18.46
CA VAL A 709 31.79 -14.18 -18.01
C VAL A 709 30.95 -14.54 -16.79
N GLN A 710 30.37 -15.73 -16.80
CA GLN A 710 29.53 -16.24 -15.71
C GLN A 710 30.40 -16.67 -14.52
N GLY A 711 29.95 -16.31 -13.32
CA GLY A 711 30.48 -16.76 -12.05
C GLY A 711 29.45 -16.63 -10.93
N GLU A 712 29.87 -16.86 -9.69
CA GLU A 712 29.02 -16.71 -8.51
C GLU A 712 28.84 -15.24 -8.16
N MET A 713 27.61 -14.84 -7.88
CA MET A 713 27.28 -13.51 -7.37
C MET A 713 27.65 -13.42 -5.90
N CYS A 714 28.55 -12.49 -5.57
CA CYS A 714 28.99 -12.25 -4.20
C CYS A 714 28.83 -10.76 -3.84
N CYS A 715 28.54 -10.45 -2.61
CA CYS A 715 28.44 -9.05 -2.18
C CYS A 715 29.15 -8.78 -0.86
N LYS A 716 29.59 -7.52 -0.69
CA LYS A 716 30.16 -6.99 0.54
C LYS A 716 29.63 -5.60 0.77
N GLY A 717 29.11 -5.31 1.96
CA GLY A 717 28.58 -3.98 2.28
C GLY A 717 27.76 -3.99 3.54
N PHE A 718 27.02 -2.90 3.74
CA PHE A 718 26.12 -2.75 4.89
C PHE A 718 25.06 -3.84 4.96
N ASN A 719 24.71 -4.41 3.82
CA ASN A 719 23.62 -5.38 3.64
C ASN A 719 23.98 -6.80 4.13
N VAL A 720 25.25 -7.13 4.32
CA VAL A 720 25.65 -8.48 4.73
C VAL A 720 25.23 -8.76 6.18
N MET A 721 24.55 -9.88 6.41
CA MET A 721 24.10 -10.32 7.73
C MET A 721 25.26 -10.41 8.74
N LYS A 722 24.93 -10.33 10.04
CA LYS A 722 25.90 -10.57 11.12
C LYS A 722 26.37 -12.03 11.18
N GLY A 723 25.61 -12.96 10.63
CA GLY A 723 25.87 -14.40 10.58
C GLY A 723 24.65 -15.23 10.93
N TYR A 724 24.81 -16.55 10.97
CA TYR A 724 23.77 -17.47 11.41
C TYR A 724 23.82 -17.67 12.94
N TYR A 725 22.68 -17.52 13.59
CA TYR A 725 22.59 -17.68 15.05
C TYR A 725 23.03 -19.07 15.50
N LYS A 726 23.98 -19.13 16.44
CA LYS A 726 24.59 -20.38 16.98
C LYS A 726 25.18 -21.30 15.90
N ASN A 727 25.57 -20.76 14.74
CA ASN A 727 26.14 -21.57 13.68
C ASN A 727 27.32 -20.84 12.99
N PRO A 728 28.43 -20.64 13.71
CA PRO A 728 29.60 -19.94 13.15
C PRO A 728 30.24 -20.71 11.98
N GLU A 729 30.14 -22.04 11.96
CA GLU A 729 30.69 -22.87 10.88
C GLU A 729 29.94 -22.58 9.57
N ALA A 730 28.62 -22.64 9.58
CA ALA A 730 27.81 -22.29 8.41
C ALA A 730 27.97 -20.81 8.00
N THR A 731 28.25 -19.91 8.95
CA THR A 731 28.57 -18.51 8.64
C THR A 731 29.87 -18.40 7.86
N ALA A 732 30.92 -19.12 8.29
CA ALA A 732 32.22 -19.13 7.62
C ALA A 732 32.20 -19.82 6.24
N GLU A 733 31.19 -20.66 5.99
CA GLU A 733 30.98 -21.27 4.67
C GLU A 733 30.44 -20.27 3.63
N VAL A 734 29.69 -19.24 4.07
CA VAL A 734 29.02 -18.31 3.16
C VAL A 734 29.61 -16.90 3.20
N ILE A 735 30.33 -16.51 4.25
CA ILE A 735 31.03 -15.24 4.31
C ILE A 735 32.53 -15.54 4.33
N ASP A 736 33.22 -15.15 3.26
CA ASP A 736 34.64 -15.40 3.11
C ASP A 736 35.50 -14.53 4.03
N LYS A 737 36.83 -14.80 4.05
CA LYS A 737 37.80 -14.04 4.84
C LYS A 737 37.94 -12.56 4.46
N ASN A 738 37.46 -12.17 3.27
CA ASN A 738 37.49 -10.80 2.78
C ASN A 738 36.17 -10.07 3.10
N GLY A 739 35.18 -10.76 3.67
CA GLY A 739 33.88 -10.25 4.04
C GLY A 739 32.84 -10.29 2.89
N TYR A 740 33.10 -11.02 1.83
CA TYR A 740 32.11 -11.25 0.77
C TYR A 740 31.16 -12.37 1.15
N LEU A 741 29.87 -12.10 1.04
CA LEU A 741 28.80 -13.08 1.14
C LEU A 741 28.64 -13.78 -0.22
N HIS A 742 28.77 -15.08 -0.22
CA HIS A 742 28.58 -15.98 -1.36
C HIS A 742 27.11 -16.36 -1.47
N SER A 743 26.44 -15.97 -2.56
CA SER A 743 25.00 -16.16 -2.72
C SER A 743 24.61 -17.60 -3.13
N GLY A 744 25.49 -18.33 -3.73
CA GLY A 744 25.21 -19.62 -4.39
C GLY A 744 24.46 -19.47 -5.72
N ASP A 745 24.20 -18.24 -6.17
CA ASP A 745 23.57 -17.94 -7.44
C ASP A 745 24.61 -17.53 -8.48
N LEU A 746 24.41 -17.98 -9.71
CA LEU A 746 25.27 -17.66 -10.85
C LEU A 746 24.73 -16.47 -11.60
N GLY A 747 25.62 -15.58 -12.00
CA GLY A 747 25.28 -14.39 -12.77
C GLY A 747 26.39 -13.92 -13.67
N VAL A 748 26.07 -12.91 -14.48
CA VAL A 748 27.03 -12.19 -15.33
C VAL A 748 26.85 -10.70 -15.11
N LYS A 749 27.94 -9.94 -15.22
CA LYS A 749 27.96 -8.48 -15.24
C LYS A 749 28.19 -8.01 -16.66
N ASP A 750 27.37 -7.05 -17.13
CA ASP A 750 27.56 -6.45 -18.46
C ASP A 750 28.51 -5.22 -18.43
N GLU A 751 28.76 -4.65 -19.59
CA GLU A 751 29.63 -3.48 -19.77
C GLU A 751 29.08 -2.20 -19.10
N ASN A 752 27.77 -2.15 -18.85
CA ASN A 752 27.08 -1.01 -18.21
C ASN A 752 26.91 -1.20 -16.67
N GLY A 753 27.43 -2.30 -16.12
CA GLY A 753 27.38 -2.63 -14.71
C GLY A 753 26.08 -3.29 -14.26
N PHE A 754 25.21 -3.71 -15.21
CA PHE A 754 24.02 -4.49 -14.86
C PHE A 754 24.35 -5.97 -14.68
N TYR A 755 23.62 -6.60 -13.76
CA TYR A 755 23.76 -8.02 -13.49
C TYR A 755 22.57 -8.79 -14.07
N LYS A 756 22.84 -9.97 -14.59
CA LYS A 756 21.82 -10.94 -15.00
C LYS A 756 22.08 -12.26 -14.28
N ILE A 757 21.07 -12.75 -13.56
CA ILE A 757 21.14 -14.07 -12.93
C ILE A 757 20.96 -15.13 -14.01
N THR A 758 21.84 -16.12 -14.06
CA THR A 758 21.83 -17.19 -15.05
C THR A 758 21.43 -18.53 -14.46
N GLY A 759 21.46 -18.69 -13.13
CA GLY A 759 21.04 -19.91 -12.45
C GLY A 759 21.45 -19.97 -11.00
N ARG A 760 21.28 -21.15 -10.42
CA ARG A 760 21.80 -21.51 -9.09
C ARG A 760 22.82 -22.62 -9.22
N ILE A 761 23.90 -22.55 -8.46
CA ILE A 761 24.92 -23.60 -8.42
C ILE A 761 24.29 -24.95 -8.05
N LYS A 762 23.36 -24.96 -7.09
CA LYS A 762 22.69 -26.18 -6.60
C LYS A 762 21.55 -26.70 -7.47
N ASP A 763 20.97 -25.86 -8.32
CA ASP A 763 19.90 -26.24 -9.26
C ASP A 763 20.46 -26.68 -10.62
N MET A 764 21.76 -26.50 -10.83
CA MET A 764 22.45 -26.91 -12.05
C MET A 764 22.30 -28.41 -12.28
N ILE A 765 21.91 -28.80 -13.47
CA ILE A 765 21.75 -30.18 -13.87
C ILE A 765 23.07 -30.64 -14.45
N ILE A 766 23.69 -31.65 -13.84
CA ILE A 766 24.95 -32.24 -14.33
C ILE A 766 24.63 -33.47 -15.14
N ARG A 767 24.59 -33.33 -16.46
CA ARG A 767 24.22 -34.39 -17.38
C ARG A 767 25.46 -34.93 -18.12
N GLY A 768 26.01 -36.03 -17.62
CA GLY A 768 27.17 -36.68 -18.28
C GLY A 768 28.40 -35.78 -18.38
N GLY A 769 28.61 -34.90 -17.40
CA GLY A 769 29.71 -33.95 -17.37
C GLY A 769 29.39 -32.56 -17.96
N GLU A 770 28.23 -32.40 -18.57
CA GLU A 770 27.77 -31.09 -19.08
C GLU A 770 26.91 -30.38 -18.04
N ASN A 771 27.24 -29.12 -17.75
CA ASN A 771 26.48 -28.25 -16.86
C ASN A 771 25.33 -27.61 -17.62
N ILE A 772 24.09 -27.88 -17.18
CA ILE A 772 22.88 -27.36 -17.78
C ILE A 772 22.21 -26.47 -16.76
N TYR A 773 21.91 -25.23 -17.14
CA TYR A 773 21.24 -24.25 -16.28
C TYR A 773 19.75 -24.27 -16.59
N PRO A 774 18.89 -24.65 -15.64
CA PRO A 774 17.44 -24.72 -15.81
C PRO A 774 16.82 -23.48 -16.41
N ARG A 775 17.26 -22.31 -15.98
CA ARG A 775 16.74 -21.01 -16.39
C ARG A 775 16.79 -20.77 -17.90
N GLU A 776 17.88 -21.17 -18.54
CA GLU A 776 18.04 -21.00 -19.99
C GLU A 776 16.93 -21.74 -20.76
N ILE A 777 16.58 -22.93 -20.27
CA ILE A 777 15.54 -23.76 -20.89
C ILE A 777 14.15 -23.20 -20.53
N GLU A 778 13.94 -22.73 -19.31
CA GLU A 778 12.70 -22.10 -18.88
C GLU A 778 12.40 -20.86 -19.72
N GLU A 779 13.35 -19.94 -19.84
CA GLU A 779 13.22 -18.74 -20.67
C GLU A 779 12.89 -19.09 -22.13
N PHE A 780 13.53 -20.12 -22.67
CA PHE A 780 13.26 -20.56 -24.04
C PHE A 780 11.84 -21.12 -24.18
N LEU A 781 11.38 -21.95 -23.24
CA LEU A 781 10.08 -22.59 -23.29
C LEU A 781 8.92 -21.62 -23.03
N TYR A 782 9.13 -20.50 -22.31
CA TYR A 782 8.12 -19.45 -22.17
C TYR A 782 7.69 -18.83 -23.51
N HIS A 783 8.50 -18.94 -24.57
CA HIS A 783 8.14 -18.49 -25.91
C HIS A 783 7.27 -19.48 -26.67
N MET A 784 6.98 -20.65 -26.12
CA MET A 784 6.14 -21.66 -26.78
C MET A 784 4.65 -21.35 -26.52
N PRO A 785 3.84 -21.07 -27.56
CA PRO A 785 2.42 -20.78 -27.38
C PRO A 785 1.69 -21.92 -26.68
N GLY A 786 0.83 -21.56 -25.72
CA GLY A 786 0.06 -22.51 -24.93
C GLY A 786 0.73 -22.93 -23.61
N ILE A 787 1.94 -22.45 -23.31
CA ILE A 787 2.59 -22.60 -22.01
C ILE A 787 2.25 -21.37 -21.16
N ARG A 788 1.57 -21.59 -20.02
CA ARG A 788 1.29 -20.58 -19.04
C ARG A 788 2.47 -20.36 -18.09
N ASP A 789 3.11 -21.47 -17.66
CA ASP A 789 4.28 -21.43 -16.78
C ASP A 789 5.11 -22.71 -16.94
N VAL A 790 6.43 -22.59 -16.71
CA VAL A 790 7.36 -23.72 -16.87
C VAL A 790 8.48 -23.65 -15.85
N GLN A 791 8.81 -24.81 -15.28
CA GLN A 791 9.96 -24.99 -14.41
C GLN A 791 10.79 -26.18 -14.90
N VAL A 792 12.10 -26.03 -14.82
CA VAL A 792 13.03 -27.10 -15.21
C VAL A 792 13.82 -27.55 -13.99
N ALA A 793 13.92 -28.89 -13.82
CA ALA A 793 14.65 -29.50 -12.72
C ALA A 793 15.34 -30.78 -13.16
N ALA A 794 16.33 -31.21 -12.38
CA ALA A 794 17.00 -32.45 -12.56
C ALA A 794 16.07 -33.66 -12.35
N VAL A 795 16.06 -34.61 -13.25
CA VAL A 795 15.48 -35.94 -13.07
C VAL A 795 16.62 -36.91 -12.96
N PRO A 796 16.67 -37.81 -11.97
CA PRO A 796 17.72 -38.82 -11.88
C PRO A 796 17.82 -39.65 -13.17
N SER A 797 19.04 -39.99 -13.62
CA SER A 797 19.26 -40.77 -14.81
C SER A 797 20.36 -41.82 -14.57
N LYS A 798 20.08 -43.10 -14.83
CA LYS A 798 21.05 -44.18 -14.70
C LYS A 798 22.23 -44.01 -15.63
N LYS A 799 22.02 -43.44 -16.81
CA LYS A 799 23.02 -43.32 -17.87
C LYS A 799 23.89 -42.07 -17.73
N TYR A 800 23.30 -40.96 -17.32
CA TYR A 800 23.95 -39.64 -17.35
C TYR A 800 24.07 -38.98 -15.97
N GLY A 801 23.70 -39.67 -14.89
CA GLY A 801 23.58 -39.12 -13.55
C GLY A 801 22.29 -38.29 -13.39
N GLU A 802 22.14 -37.27 -14.20
CA GLU A 802 20.93 -36.44 -14.25
C GLU A 802 20.47 -36.20 -15.68
N ALA A 803 19.22 -35.93 -15.88
CA ALA A 803 18.59 -35.53 -17.13
C ALA A 803 17.67 -34.34 -16.94
N VAL A 804 17.38 -33.60 -18.00
CA VAL A 804 16.50 -32.42 -17.96
C VAL A 804 15.04 -32.86 -17.91
N GLY A 805 14.30 -32.40 -16.90
CA GLY A 805 12.85 -32.51 -16.78
C GLY A 805 12.19 -31.16 -16.85
N ALA A 806 11.21 -30.99 -17.73
CA ALA A 806 10.38 -29.79 -17.81
C ALA A 806 9.01 -30.05 -17.17
N PHE A 807 8.61 -29.22 -16.22
CA PHE A 807 7.30 -29.23 -15.56
C PHE A 807 6.52 -28.04 -16.08
N ILE A 808 5.41 -28.30 -16.75
CA ILE A 808 4.69 -27.30 -17.55
C ILE A 808 3.25 -27.18 -17.07
N ILE A 809 2.81 -25.95 -16.87
CA ILE A 809 1.40 -25.58 -16.69
C ILE A 809 0.91 -24.99 -18.01
N LEU A 810 -0.13 -25.57 -18.59
CA LEU A 810 -0.70 -25.10 -19.85
C LEU A 810 -1.68 -23.94 -19.64
N GLU A 811 -1.87 -23.13 -20.67
CA GLU A 811 -2.97 -22.18 -20.75
C GLU A 811 -4.31 -22.93 -20.82
N GLU A 812 -5.38 -22.28 -20.40
CA GLU A 812 -6.72 -22.85 -20.37
C GLU A 812 -7.16 -23.26 -21.80
N GLY A 813 -7.52 -24.52 -21.94
CA GLY A 813 -7.92 -25.09 -23.24
C GLY A 813 -6.75 -25.48 -24.17
N ALA A 814 -5.51 -25.15 -23.85
CA ALA A 814 -4.35 -25.60 -24.61
C ALA A 814 -4.15 -27.12 -24.51
N LYS A 815 -3.76 -27.74 -25.59
CA LYS A 815 -3.40 -29.17 -25.65
C LYS A 815 -1.99 -29.29 -26.21
N MET A 816 -1.15 -30.04 -25.53
CA MET A 816 0.24 -30.17 -25.86
C MET A 816 0.72 -31.58 -25.45
N THR A 817 1.63 -32.15 -26.22
CA THR A 817 2.27 -33.41 -25.90
C THR A 817 3.74 -33.20 -25.54
N PRO A 818 4.40 -34.14 -24.84
CA PRO A 818 5.84 -34.06 -24.59
C PRO A 818 6.67 -33.97 -25.90
N GLU A 819 6.23 -34.60 -26.96
CA GLU A 819 6.84 -34.57 -28.27
C GLU A 819 6.79 -33.18 -28.91
N ASP A 820 5.68 -32.43 -28.72
CA ASP A 820 5.54 -31.05 -29.21
C ASP A 820 6.60 -30.15 -28.56
N VAL A 821 6.79 -30.26 -27.24
CA VAL A 821 7.79 -29.48 -26.48
C VAL A 821 9.21 -29.84 -26.97
N GLN A 822 9.50 -31.13 -27.11
CA GLN A 822 10.79 -31.55 -27.59
C GLN A 822 11.05 -31.13 -29.06
N LEU A 823 10.02 -31.14 -29.89
CA LEU A 823 10.10 -30.71 -31.29
C LEU A 823 10.35 -29.17 -31.34
N PHE A 824 9.68 -28.40 -30.47
CA PHE A 824 9.92 -26.97 -30.37
C PHE A 824 11.37 -26.63 -30.02
N CYS A 825 12.03 -27.47 -29.20
CA CYS A 825 13.43 -27.33 -28.82
C CYS A 825 14.41 -27.74 -29.88
N ARG A 826 14.05 -28.72 -30.76
CA ARG A 826 14.97 -29.29 -31.73
C ARG A 826 15.51 -28.26 -32.72
N GLY A 827 16.84 -28.22 -32.86
CA GLY A 827 17.53 -27.29 -33.77
C GLY A 827 17.59 -25.85 -33.29
N LYS A 828 16.95 -25.52 -32.13
CA LYS A 828 16.94 -24.18 -31.55
C LYS A 828 17.77 -24.06 -30.28
N ILE A 829 17.88 -25.14 -29.51
CA ILE A 829 18.78 -25.24 -28.35
C ILE A 829 19.67 -26.48 -28.49
N ALA A 830 20.76 -26.53 -27.73
CA ALA A 830 21.71 -27.64 -27.76
C ALA A 830 21.01 -28.95 -27.38
N ARG A 831 21.38 -30.06 -28.07
CA ARG A 831 20.69 -31.33 -27.93
C ARG A 831 20.66 -31.85 -26.49
N TYR A 832 21.70 -31.63 -25.71
CA TYR A 832 21.80 -32.09 -24.32
C TYR A 832 20.90 -31.27 -23.37
N LYS A 833 20.47 -30.06 -23.76
CA LYS A 833 19.54 -29.18 -23.02
C LYS A 833 18.08 -29.52 -23.29
N ILE A 834 17.75 -30.25 -24.35
CA ILE A 834 16.36 -30.60 -24.67
C ILE A 834 15.79 -31.45 -23.53
N PRO A 835 14.63 -31.04 -22.94
CA PRO A 835 14.00 -31.81 -21.90
C PRO A 835 13.72 -33.24 -22.33
N LYS A 836 14.30 -34.18 -21.61
CA LYS A 836 14.05 -35.61 -21.85
C LYS A 836 12.69 -36.02 -21.28
N TYR A 837 12.37 -35.47 -20.13
CA TYR A 837 11.11 -35.68 -19.43
C TYR A 837 10.29 -34.40 -19.48
N VAL A 838 9.01 -34.50 -19.86
CA VAL A 838 8.07 -33.39 -19.89
C VAL A 838 6.83 -33.82 -19.12
N PHE A 839 6.53 -33.09 -18.06
CA PHE A 839 5.40 -33.33 -17.17
C PHE A 839 4.43 -32.16 -17.25
N PHE A 840 3.16 -32.42 -17.55
CA PHE A 840 2.11 -31.43 -17.45
C PHE A 840 1.47 -31.54 -16.07
N ILE A 841 1.42 -30.42 -15.36
CA ILE A 841 0.93 -30.34 -13.97
C ILE A 841 -0.02 -29.16 -13.81
N ASP A 842 -0.90 -29.23 -12.83
CA ASP A 842 -1.89 -28.18 -12.58
C ASP A 842 -1.31 -27.01 -11.75
N GLN A 843 -0.35 -27.32 -10.86
CA GLN A 843 0.27 -26.33 -9.98
C GLN A 843 1.68 -26.73 -9.55
N PHE A 844 2.53 -25.74 -9.32
CA PHE A 844 3.85 -25.96 -8.71
C PHE A 844 3.77 -26.06 -7.20
N PRO A 845 4.67 -26.85 -6.56
CA PRO A 845 4.85 -26.80 -5.12
C PRO A 845 5.47 -25.44 -4.72
N LEU A 846 4.75 -24.70 -3.88
CA LEU A 846 5.16 -23.36 -3.44
C LEU A 846 5.60 -23.36 -1.97
N THR A 847 6.47 -22.42 -1.63
CA THR A 847 6.77 -22.06 -0.24
C THR A 847 5.62 -21.21 0.34
N GLY A 848 5.63 -20.97 1.65
CA GLY A 848 4.69 -20.03 2.27
C GLY A 848 4.77 -18.58 1.76
N SER A 849 5.90 -18.21 1.14
CA SER A 849 6.13 -16.92 0.48
C SER A 849 5.81 -16.92 -1.03
N GLY A 850 5.22 -18.00 -1.57
CA GLY A 850 4.85 -18.10 -2.98
C GLY A 850 5.98 -18.49 -3.94
N LYS A 851 7.18 -18.85 -3.44
CA LYS A 851 8.32 -19.28 -4.26
C LYS A 851 8.21 -20.76 -4.62
N ILE A 852 8.58 -21.11 -5.84
CA ILE A 852 8.58 -22.49 -6.34
C ILE A 852 9.68 -23.32 -5.69
N GLN A 853 9.32 -24.51 -5.20
CA GLN A 853 10.24 -25.44 -4.52
C GLN A 853 10.79 -26.45 -5.53
N LYS A 854 11.87 -26.09 -6.25
CA LYS A 854 12.47 -26.97 -7.29
C LYS A 854 12.92 -28.33 -6.77
N PHE A 855 13.38 -28.43 -5.52
CA PHE A 855 13.73 -29.71 -4.93
C PHE A 855 12.55 -30.69 -4.85
N LYS A 856 11.33 -30.16 -4.58
CA LYS A 856 10.11 -30.98 -4.62
C LYS A 856 9.75 -31.42 -6.04
N LEU A 857 10.05 -30.61 -7.05
CA LEU A 857 9.87 -31.05 -8.45
C LEU A 857 10.80 -32.23 -8.79
N LYS A 858 12.04 -32.22 -8.28
CA LYS A 858 12.96 -33.33 -8.41
C LYS A 858 12.41 -34.61 -7.73
N GLU A 859 11.84 -34.49 -6.53
CA GLU A 859 11.18 -35.60 -5.84
C GLU A 859 9.92 -36.08 -6.58
N MET A 860 9.09 -35.14 -7.03
CA MET A 860 7.88 -35.45 -7.81
C MET A 860 8.19 -36.15 -9.14
N SER A 861 9.33 -35.86 -9.76
CA SER A 861 9.68 -36.39 -11.05
C SER A 861 9.71 -37.92 -11.09
N LEU A 862 10.22 -38.54 -10.03
CA LEU A 862 10.28 -40.02 -9.93
C LEU A 862 8.88 -40.61 -9.83
N LYS A 863 8.01 -39.98 -9.03
CA LYS A 863 6.61 -40.41 -8.86
C LYS A 863 5.82 -40.22 -10.17
N LEU A 864 6.00 -39.12 -10.85
CA LEU A 864 5.34 -38.84 -12.13
C LEU A 864 5.83 -39.81 -13.22
N CYS A 865 7.12 -40.15 -13.22
CA CYS A 865 7.64 -41.21 -14.14
C CYS A 865 6.97 -42.55 -13.88
N GLU A 866 6.82 -42.96 -12.61
CA GLU A 866 6.16 -44.20 -12.24
C GLU A 866 4.68 -44.20 -12.64
N GLU A 867 3.94 -43.15 -12.31
CA GLU A 867 2.51 -42.95 -12.61
C GLU A 867 2.24 -42.96 -14.14
N GLN A 868 3.14 -42.37 -14.92
CA GLN A 868 3.01 -42.27 -16.39
C GLN A 868 3.65 -43.41 -17.13
N GLY A 869 4.22 -44.40 -16.41
CA GLY A 869 4.90 -45.56 -17.03
C GLY A 869 6.16 -45.18 -17.82
N ILE A 870 6.79 -44.06 -17.46
CA ILE A 870 8.02 -43.58 -18.12
C ILE A 870 9.24 -44.25 -17.45
N GLU A 871 10.00 -44.96 -18.22
CA GLU A 871 11.23 -45.58 -17.72
C GLU A 871 12.32 -44.52 -17.46
N VAL A 872 12.83 -44.51 -16.22
CA VAL A 872 13.96 -43.66 -15.83
C VAL A 872 15.26 -44.37 -16.33
N ILE A 873 15.73 -43.92 -17.47
CA ILE A 873 16.90 -44.51 -18.16
C ILE A 873 18.19 -43.85 -17.72
#